data_ee5d53f4df4c90547bf451b1698069e7
#
_entry.id   ee5d53f4df4c90547bf451b1698069e7
#
_cell.length_a   1.000
_cell.length_b   1.000
_cell.length_c   1.000
_cell.angle_alpha   90.00
_cell.angle_beta   90.00
_cell.angle_gamma   90.00
#
_symmetry.space_group_name_H-M   'P 1'
#
loop_
_entity.id
_entity.type
_entity.pdbx_description
1 polymer ?
#
loop_
_entity_poly.entity_id
_entity_poly.type
_entity_poly.pdbx_seq_one_letter_code
_entity_poly.pdbx_strand_id
1 'polypeptide(L)'
;MASNEAFARAKIDALLRDVRWSLTDGKSVHYEYVLGNGLRADYVLADRHGRSLAVVEAKRSAINPADAADQALKYAKQLNVPFIFLANGDEVRFWDYEREAHPRLVATFFTQADLERRTAARSVRRDPMTIAIDKKIASRDYQHDCINTLCKEINLGRRKMLVEMATGTGKTRTAAALIKRLFEANAVGRVLFLVDRITLAKQTEDAFAEHLPDYPAYVLRSARGAMDEKRITVATLQTMISEYPNFSSGYFDLVLTDECHRSIYGKWSGALKHFDGVQIGMTATPCVADPDTLGDEEDGKFIRDTLRFFEVDKPTFKYGMQQAIEEGHLVPYQIYKAKTVKTAAEGGFEVKRSEIDWSALDAESREQFEELFGEDDKIMVDPSALERTFTIPERNRALVREFREVMDNGYVAKDGRRRAPLIGKTIVFAVTKRHAETLAQMFDEHYADKKPDPATRYADYVVSDMGNDSTVDAFAKIKRFKDEPYPKILVSVNMLDTGFDAPEVVNLVMARFTKSSILYQQMRGRGTRRADHIFKNSFTMFDFVGVTDYHGDDEGGGEGGFVVAKPAKDRPSQPRKLLMLDINDHIDPASRDWVTVDAAGNPVRSTEAEARGAKLSIKFEAWLAENSFHSDQMRLLRMIEQQIKADADDIAEWEDWRFTNPPFSSVGGIQRARQTFGGADGLDRMIASLNRAVFGDAEPLDTGETAAATPQREH
;
A
#
# COMPACT_ATOMS: atom_id res chain seq x y z
N MET A 1 14.00 53.27 21.01
CA MET A 1 14.16 52.62 19.68
C MET A 1 15.35 51.69 19.59
N ALA A 2 16.50 51.97 20.22
CA ALA A 2 17.68 51.09 20.22
C ALA A 2 17.46 49.73 20.96
N SER A 3 16.56 49.69 21.98
CA SER A 3 16.34 48.45 22.74
C SER A 3 15.72 47.30 21.94
N ASN A 4 14.87 47.58 20.95
CA ASN A 4 14.23 46.50 20.17
C ASN A 4 15.15 45.84 19.13
N GLU A 5 16.13 46.54 18.60
CA GLU A 5 17.09 45.97 17.63
C GLU A 5 18.16 45.13 18.36
N ALA A 6 18.64 45.62 19.52
CA ALA A 6 19.54 44.85 20.36
C ALA A 6 18.89 43.54 20.83
N PHE A 7 17.60 43.56 21.12
CA PHE A 7 16.84 42.37 21.53
C PHE A 7 16.71 41.37 20.37
N ALA A 8 16.43 41.84 19.12
CA ALA A 8 16.39 40.96 17.96
C ALA A 8 17.75 40.33 17.69
N ARG A 9 18.87 41.10 17.79
CA ARG A 9 20.23 40.58 17.64
C ARG A 9 20.56 39.53 18.71
N ALA A 10 20.14 39.73 19.95
CA ALA A 10 20.35 38.74 21.03
C ALA A 10 19.63 37.41 20.73
N LYS A 11 18.44 37.45 20.14
CA LYS A 11 17.74 36.24 19.67
C LYS A 11 18.45 35.58 18.48
N ILE A 12 18.92 36.36 17.50
CA ILE A 12 19.68 35.87 16.36
C ILE A 12 20.97 35.17 16.85
N ASP A 13 21.68 35.77 17.79
CA ASP A 13 22.87 35.21 18.43
C ASP A 13 22.56 33.86 19.12
N ALA A 14 21.42 33.78 19.80
CA ALA A 14 20.96 32.51 20.41
C ALA A 14 20.71 31.44 19.35
N LEU A 15 19.95 31.76 18.27
CA LEU A 15 19.68 30.85 17.18
C LEU A 15 20.94 30.37 16.46
N LEU A 16 21.95 31.24 16.29
CA LEU A 16 23.26 30.87 15.71
C LEU A 16 24.02 29.91 16.62
N ARG A 17 23.99 30.16 17.96
CA ARG A 17 24.62 29.24 18.93
C ARG A 17 23.94 27.87 18.95
N ASP A 18 22.61 27.84 18.88
CA ASP A 18 21.83 26.60 18.88
C ASP A 18 22.24 25.69 17.72
N VAL A 19 22.58 26.27 16.56
CA VAL A 19 23.11 25.52 15.41
C VAL A 19 24.64 25.50 15.36
N ARG A 20 25.30 25.74 16.51
CA ARG A 20 26.75 25.57 16.76
C ARG A 20 27.68 26.52 16.01
N TRP A 21 27.23 27.73 15.65
CA TRP A 21 28.14 28.77 15.20
C TRP A 21 28.94 29.30 16.41
N SER A 22 30.25 29.43 16.24
CA SER A 22 31.08 30.06 17.27
C SER A 22 31.05 31.58 17.11
N LEU A 23 30.44 32.26 18.08
CA LEU A 23 30.25 33.70 18.06
C LEU A 23 31.46 34.45 18.65
N THR A 24 32.41 33.73 19.23
CA THR A 24 33.54 34.32 19.99
C THR A 24 34.92 33.99 19.44
N ASP A 25 35.02 33.15 18.42
CA ASP A 25 36.29 32.72 17.85
C ASP A 25 36.92 33.77 16.91
N GLY A 26 36.17 34.81 16.55
CA GLY A 26 36.60 35.85 15.63
C GLY A 26 36.84 35.40 14.18
N LYS A 27 36.42 34.16 13.84
CA LYS A 27 36.63 33.53 12.53
C LYS A 27 35.36 33.06 11.86
N SER A 28 34.50 32.40 12.61
CA SER A 28 33.27 31.78 12.08
C SER A 28 32.18 32.80 11.84
N VAL A 29 32.05 33.83 12.69
CA VAL A 29 31.05 34.88 12.59
C VAL A 29 31.73 36.24 12.76
N HIS A 30 31.56 37.11 11.76
CA HIS A 30 32.01 38.50 11.81
C HIS A 30 30.82 39.42 11.99
N TYR A 31 30.92 40.30 12.99
CA TYR A 31 29.89 41.30 13.33
C TYR A 31 30.20 42.64 12.65
N GLU A 32 29.15 43.39 12.27
CA GLU A 32 29.29 44.73 11.70
C GLU A 32 30.36 44.80 10.61
N TYR A 33 30.35 43.81 9.72
CA TYR A 33 31.42 43.63 8.71
C TYR A 33 31.44 44.80 7.74
N VAL A 34 32.54 45.52 7.73
CA VAL A 34 32.72 46.70 6.88
C VAL A 34 33.06 46.28 5.45
N LEU A 35 32.23 46.68 4.50
CA LEU A 35 32.37 46.45 3.07
C LEU A 35 33.25 47.57 2.45
N GLY A 36 33.87 47.32 1.29
CA GLY A 36 34.77 48.24 0.64
C GLY A 36 34.22 49.64 0.29
N ASN A 37 32.88 49.80 0.30
CA ASN A 37 32.20 51.09 0.09
C ASN A 37 31.74 51.76 1.37
N GLY A 38 32.17 51.28 2.54
CA GLY A 38 31.76 51.81 3.85
C GLY A 38 30.41 51.32 4.36
N LEU A 39 29.68 50.52 3.60
CA LEU A 39 28.48 49.81 4.08
C LEU A 39 28.86 48.71 5.10
N ARG A 40 27.92 48.35 5.93
CA ARG A 40 28.14 47.32 6.98
C ARG A 40 27.07 46.26 6.89
N ALA A 41 27.50 44.97 6.85
CA ALA A 41 26.60 43.84 7.03
C ALA A 41 26.53 43.47 8.52
N ASP A 42 25.34 43.21 9.05
CA ASP A 42 25.16 42.89 10.45
C ASP A 42 26.01 41.69 10.87
N TYR A 43 25.98 40.58 10.09
CA TYR A 43 26.82 39.41 10.28
C TYR A 43 27.33 38.89 8.92
N VAL A 44 28.55 38.34 8.94
CA VAL A 44 29.06 37.51 7.84
C VAL A 44 29.45 36.15 8.44
N LEU A 45 28.85 35.10 7.92
CA LEU A 45 29.17 33.72 8.30
C LEU A 45 30.25 33.17 7.40
N ALA A 46 31.31 32.59 7.99
CA ALA A 46 32.46 32.11 7.28
C ALA A 46 32.74 30.60 7.49
N ASP A 47 33.44 29.98 6.55
CA ASP A 47 33.86 28.59 6.64
C ASP A 47 34.98 28.42 7.68
N ARG A 48 35.40 27.17 7.91
CA ARG A 48 36.54 26.83 8.80
C ARG A 48 37.87 27.48 8.43
N HIS A 49 37.98 27.97 7.21
CA HIS A 49 39.16 28.66 6.70
C HIS A 49 39.05 30.20 6.68
N GLY A 50 37.92 30.72 7.22
CA GLY A 50 37.62 32.14 7.27
C GLY A 50 37.12 32.74 5.96
N ARG A 51 36.73 31.92 4.96
CA ARG A 51 36.13 32.41 3.70
C ARG A 51 34.63 32.65 3.95
N SER A 52 34.13 33.81 3.52
CA SER A 52 32.72 34.15 3.66
C SER A 52 31.83 33.17 2.90
N LEU A 53 30.75 32.71 3.57
CA LEU A 53 29.74 31.80 3.04
C LEU A 53 28.39 32.47 2.85
N ALA A 54 27.96 33.31 3.81
CA ALA A 54 26.70 33.96 3.81
C ALA A 54 26.71 35.32 4.50
N VAL A 55 25.83 36.19 4.10
CA VAL A 55 25.45 37.42 4.80
C VAL A 55 24.21 37.18 5.64
N VAL A 56 24.16 37.71 6.87
CA VAL A 56 22.95 37.79 7.68
C VAL A 56 22.60 39.25 7.87
N GLU A 57 21.39 39.64 7.50
CA GLU A 57 20.83 40.95 7.75
C GLU A 57 19.75 40.86 8.82
N ALA A 58 19.94 41.62 9.90
CA ALA A 58 19.07 41.63 11.07
C ALA A 58 18.06 42.77 11.00
N LYS A 59 16.81 42.49 11.31
CA LYS A 59 15.76 43.49 11.46
C LYS A 59 15.09 43.38 12.84
N ARG A 60 14.38 44.41 13.23
CA ARG A 60 13.58 44.40 14.47
C ARG A 60 12.46 43.39 14.38
N SER A 61 12.07 42.77 15.48
CA SER A 61 11.00 41.75 15.53
C SER A 61 9.66 42.20 14.90
N ALA A 62 9.37 43.51 14.89
CA ALA A 62 8.15 44.04 14.30
C ALA A 62 8.22 44.25 12.76
N ILE A 63 9.37 43.99 12.12
CA ILE A 63 9.60 44.23 10.70
C ILE A 63 9.72 42.90 9.99
N ASN A 64 9.06 42.75 8.82
CA ASN A 64 9.22 41.54 8.02
C ASN A 64 10.69 41.46 7.54
N PRO A 65 11.40 40.36 7.85
CA PRO A 65 12.79 40.21 7.42
C PRO A 65 12.97 40.35 5.90
N ALA A 66 11.99 39.98 5.10
CA ALA A 66 12.04 40.08 3.65
C ALA A 66 12.26 41.50 3.12
N ASP A 67 11.87 42.52 3.88
CA ASP A 67 12.04 43.94 3.50
C ASP A 67 13.54 44.35 3.41
N ALA A 68 14.45 43.52 3.97
CA ALA A 68 15.89 43.72 3.89
C ALA A 68 16.55 43.06 2.66
N ALA A 69 15.80 42.35 1.82
CA ALA A 69 16.34 41.54 0.75
C ALA A 69 17.27 42.30 -0.22
N ASP A 70 16.85 43.49 -0.67
CA ASP A 70 17.63 44.29 -1.60
C ASP A 70 18.95 44.83 -1.00
N GLN A 71 18.93 45.13 0.29
CA GLN A 71 20.12 45.56 1.00
C GLN A 71 21.12 44.40 1.17
N ALA A 72 20.63 43.26 1.67
CA ALA A 72 21.44 42.06 1.87
C ALA A 72 22.00 41.51 0.54
N LEU A 73 21.24 41.62 -0.56
CA LEU A 73 21.69 41.22 -1.89
C LEU A 73 22.89 42.06 -2.37
N LYS A 74 22.90 43.39 -2.13
CA LYS A 74 24.04 44.23 -2.42
C LYS A 74 25.29 43.80 -1.66
N TYR A 75 25.13 43.45 -0.39
CA TYR A 75 26.22 42.95 0.45
C TYR A 75 26.76 41.60 -0.02
N ALA A 76 25.86 40.64 -0.29
CA ALA A 76 26.23 39.32 -0.77
C ALA A 76 26.98 39.38 -2.10
N LYS A 77 26.54 40.19 -3.05
CA LYS A 77 27.21 40.40 -4.33
C LYS A 77 28.60 41.04 -4.16
N GLN A 78 28.73 42.01 -3.26
CA GLN A 78 30.02 42.65 -3.00
C GLN A 78 31.03 41.71 -2.33
N LEU A 79 30.57 40.82 -1.45
CA LEU A 79 31.37 39.79 -0.80
C LEU A 79 31.56 38.54 -1.65
N ASN A 80 30.87 38.46 -2.78
CA ASN A 80 30.81 37.28 -3.65
C ASN A 80 30.43 36.00 -2.88
N VAL A 81 29.42 36.11 -2.00
CA VAL A 81 28.90 34.98 -1.26
C VAL A 81 27.54 34.56 -1.84
N PRO A 82 27.24 33.25 -1.90
CA PRO A 82 26.05 32.76 -2.58
C PRO A 82 24.77 32.83 -1.74
N PHE A 83 24.89 32.96 -0.41
CA PHE A 83 23.77 32.81 0.50
C PHE A 83 23.49 34.06 1.33
N ILE A 84 22.22 34.27 1.57
CA ILE A 84 21.72 35.37 2.39
C ILE A 84 20.76 34.77 3.43
N PHE A 85 20.90 35.19 4.69
CA PHE A 85 19.88 35.04 5.70
C PHE A 85 19.29 36.41 6.06
N LEU A 86 17.98 36.44 6.19
CA LEU A 86 17.24 37.60 6.68
C LEU A 86 16.53 37.19 7.98
N ALA A 87 16.77 37.87 9.07
CA ALA A 87 16.25 37.45 10.36
C ALA A 87 15.78 38.66 11.21
N ASN A 88 14.74 38.45 12.02
CA ASN A 88 14.28 39.42 13.00
C ASN A 88 14.26 38.86 14.43
N GLY A 89 14.83 37.66 14.62
CA GLY A 89 14.85 36.92 15.89
C GLY A 89 13.61 36.02 16.12
N ASP A 90 12.50 36.25 15.41
CA ASP A 90 11.30 35.39 15.46
C ASP A 90 11.15 34.58 14.16
N GLU A 91 11.58 35.13 13.03
CA GLU A 91 11.64 34.48 11.74
C GLU A 91 13.04 34.48 11.18
N VAL A 92 13.41 33.41 10.47
CA VAL A 92 14.64 33.27 9.68
C VAL A 92 14.24 32.92 8.26
N ARG A 93 14.74 33.69 7.29
CA ARG A 93 14.58 33.42 5.87
C ARG A 93 15.94 33.17 5.25
N PHE A 94 16.01 32.19 4.36
CA PHE A 94 17.21 31.84 3.60
C PHE A 94 16.99 32.15 2.12
N TRP A 95 18.05 32.59 1.43
CA TRP A 95 17.99 32.91 0.03
C TRP A 95 19.29 32.51 -0.68
N ASP A 96 19.19 31.57 -1.61
CA ASP A 96 20.19 31.32 -2.64
C ASP A 96 19.85 32.19 -3.86
N TYR A 97 20.24 33.46 -3.84
CA TYR A 97 19.76 34.50 -4.76
C TYR A 97 20.11 34.27 -6.24
N GLU A 98 21.06 33.37 -6.55
CA GLU A 98 21.35 33.01 -7.95
C GLU A 98 20.38 31.95 -8.49
N ARG A 99 19.66 31.25 -7.61
CA ARG A 99 18.80 30.13 -7.96
C ARG A 99 17.33 30.34 -7.63
N GLU A 100 17.07 31.25 -6.73
CA GLU A 100 15.74 31.51 -6.19
C GLU A 100 15.37 32.98 -6.38
N ALA A 101 14.16 33.22 -6.85
CA ALA A 101 13.67 34.58 -7.07
C ALA A 101 13.48 35.36 -5.76
N HIS A 102 13.10 34.66 -4.67
CA HIS A 102 12.76 35.27 -3.39
C HIS A 102 13.28 34.47 -2.19
N PRO A 103 13.58 35.17 -1.05
CA PRO A 103 13.93 34.50 0.19
C PRO A 103 12.75 33.70 0.75
N ARG A 104 13.00 32.49 1.24
CA ARG A 104 12.02 31.59 1.82
C ARG A 104 12.18 31.45 3.34
N LEU A 105 11.10 31.16 4.02
CA LEU A 105 11.09 30.87 5.44
C LEU A 105 11.81 29.54 5.69
N VAL A 106 12.67 29.49 6.72
CA VAL A 106 13.35 28.27 7.21
C VAL A 106 13.16 28.17 8.72
N ALA A 107 13.25 26.95 9.26
CA ALA A 107 13.00 26.73 10.69
C ALA A 107 14.05 27.39 11.59
N THR A 108 15.32 27.41 11.15
CA THR A 108 16.44 28.04 11.84
C THR A 108 17.60 28.26 10.88
N PHE A 109 18.70 28.87 11.36
CA PHE A 109 19.94 28.95 10.58
C PHE A 109 20.50 27.57 10.24
N PHE A 110 21.28 27.49 9.15
CA PHE A 110 22.03 26.29 8.79
C PHE A 110 23.36 26.25 9.52
N THR A 111 23.89 25.06 9.74
CA THR A 111 25.23 24.90 10.32
C THR A 111 26.33 25.34 9.34
N GLN A 112 27.52 25.59 9.87
CA GLN A 112 28.71 25.86 9.02
C GLN A 112 28.95 24.75 8.02
N ALA A 113 28.87 23.49 8.44
CA ALA A 113 29.03 22.32 7.58
C ALA A 113 27.97 22.24 6.46
N ASP A 114 26.72 22.64 6.73
CA ASP A 114 25.68 22.69 5.70
C ASP A 114 25.96 23.72 4.63
N LEU A 115 26.39 24.92 5.03
CA LEU A 115 26.73 26.00 4.10
C LEU A 115 27.99 25.64 3.29
N GLU A 116 29.02 25.07 3.93
CA GLU A 116 30.21 24.57 3.24
C GLU A 116 29.84 23.52 2.19
N ARG A 117 29.03 22.53 2.56
CA ARG A 117 28.56 21.48 1.64
C ARG A 117 27.78 22.05 0.47
N ARG A 118 26.82 22.96 0.74
CA ARG A 118 26.01 23.62 -0.29
C ARG A 118 26.89 24.48 -1.22
N THR A 119 27.85 25.19 -0.70
CA THR A 119 28.85 25.97 -1.50
C THR A 119 29.69 25.07 -2.39
N ALA A 120 30.25 23.99 -1.85
CA ALA A 120 31.00 23.01 -2.63
C ALA A 120 30.17 22.37 -3.75
N ALA A 121 28.92 22.00 -3.45
CA ALA A 121 28.04 21.41 -4.45
C ALA A 121 27.74 22.36 -5.63
N ARG A 122 27.73 23.69 -5.44
CA ARG A 122 27.43 24.66 -6.50
C ARG A 122 28.35 24.56 -7.70
N SER A 123 29.63 24.37 -7.46
CA SER A 123 30.67 24.35 -8.53
C SER A 123 30.63 23.07 -9.38
N VAL A 124 30.08 21.98 -8.86
CA VAL A 124 30.04 20.66 -9.53
C VAL A 124 28.65 20.22 -9.94
N ARG A 125 27.64 21.00 -9.61
CA ARG A 125 26.23 20.69 -9.92
C ARG A 125 26.01 20.73 -11.44
N ARG A 126 25.36 19.67 -11.92
CA ARG A 126 24.88 19.54 -13.30
C ARG A 126 23.35 19.55 -13.32
N ASP A 127 22.80 19.82 -14.48
CA ASP A 127 21.36 19.63 -14.69
C ASP A 127 21.01 18.13 -14.58
N PRO A 128 20.13 17.72 -13.64
CA PRO A 128 19.70 16.32 -13.55
C PRO A 128 19.11 15.77 -14.85
N MET A 129 18.53 16.63 -15.71
CA MET A 129 17.99 16.20 -16.99
C MET A 129 19.06 15.70 -17.97
N THR A 130 20.33 16.10 -17.79
CA THR A 130 21.47 15.63 -18.60
C THR A 130 22.01 14.27 -18.16
N ILE A 131 21.60 13.78 -16.99
CA ILE A 131 22.01 12.48 -16.46
C ILE A 131 21.02 11.42 -16.92
N ALA A 132 21.52 10.31 -17.46
CA ALA A 132 20.65 9.20 -17.87
C ALA A 132 20.02 8.52 -16.66
N ILE A 133 18.77 8.07 -16.82
CA ILE A 133 18.08 7.24 -15.81
C ILE A 133 18.66 5.83 -15.90
N ASP A 134 19.00 5.24 -14.76
CA ASP A 134 19.47 3.86 -14.70
C ASP A 134 18.30 2.89 -14.95
N LYS A 135 18.26 2.31 -16.15
CA LYS A 135 17.23 1.37 -16.58
C LYS A 135 17.25 0.04 -15.82
N LYS A 136 18.33 -0.31 -15.13
CA LYS A 136 18.38 -1.49 -14.27
C LYS A 136 17.55 -1.28 -13.00
N ILE A 137 17.48 -0.05 -12.51
CA ILE A 137 16.69 0.32 -11.34
C ILE A 137 15.23 0.62 -11.76
N ALA A 138 15.05 1.55 -12.67
CA ALA A 138 13.73 1.95 -13.21
C ALA A 138 13.63 1.47 -14.66
N SER A 139 13.00 0.33 -14.89
CA SER A 139 12.93 -0.32 -16.21
C SER A 139 11.69 0.04 -17.01
N ARG A 140 10.72 0.76 -16.44
CA ARG A 140 9.41 1.03 -17.01
C ARG A 140 9.28 2.49 -17.42
N ASP A 141 8.61 2.75 -18.56
CA ASP A 141 8.53 4.09 -19.14
C ASP A 141 7.86 5.10 -18.19
N TYR A 142 6.77 4.74 -17.53
CA TYR A 142 6.10 5.63 -16.58
C TYR A 142 6.99 6.01 -15.38
N GLN A 143 7.96 5.16 -14.98
CA GLN A 143 8.95 5.49 -13.96
C GLN A 143 9.91 6.56 -14.47
N HIS A 144 10.31 6.45 -15.75
CA HIS A 144 11.12 7.47 -16.40
C HIS A 144 10.38 8.80 -16.50
N ASP A 145 9.10 8.77 -16.87
CA ASP A 145 8.24 9.96 -16.95
C ASP A 145 8.10 10.64 -15.59
N CYS A 146 7.90 9.85 -14.54
CA CYS A 146 7.87 10.36 -13.16
C CYS A 146 9.18 11.05 -12.80
N ILE A 147 10.32 10.38 -13.00
CA ILE A 147 11.66 10.91 -12.67
C ILE A 147 11.96 12.16 -13.48
N ASN A 148 11.65 12.16 -14.78
CA ASN A 148 11.85 13.34 -15.63
C ASN A 148 10.97 14.52 -15.18
N THR A 149 9.71 14.27 -14.87
CA THR A 149 8.80 15.30 -14.36
C THR A 149 9.34 15.92 -13.07
N LEU A 150 9.76 15.09 -12.10
CA LEU A 150 10.31 15.56 -10.84
C LEU A 150 11.60 16.35 -11.03
N CYS A 151 12.53 15.89 -11.87
CA CYS A 151 13.78 16.62 -12.17
C CYS A 151 13.51 17.96 -12.85
N LYS A 152 12.55 18.01 -13.76
CA LYS A 152 12.12 19.27 -14.41
C LYS A 152 11.57 20.27 -13.39
N GLU A 153 10.69 19.81 -12.50
CA GLU A 153 10.11 20.66 -11.45
C GLU A 153 11.16 21.15 -10.45
N ILE A 154 12.14 20.31 -10.08
CA ILE A 154 13.29 20.71 -9.25
C ILE A 154 14.12 21.78 -9.94
N ASN A 155 14.34 21.68 -11.25
CA ASN A 155 15.07 22.70 -12.01
C ASN A 155 14.31 24.02 -12.10
N LEU A 156 12.98 23.97 -12.10
CA LEU A 156 12.12 25.16 -12.04
C LEU A 156 12.03 25.77 -10.63
N GLY A 157 12.74 25.20 -9.65
CA GLY A 157 12.77 25.69 -8.27
C GLY A 157 11.59 25.23 -7.41
N ARG A 158 10.74 24.31 -7.88
CA ARG A 158 9.65 23.76 -7.08
C ARG A 158 10.22 22.91 -5.94
N ARG A 159 9.75 23.17 -4.74
CA ARG A 159 10.29 22.56 -3.53
C ARG A 159 9.38 21.49 -2.91
N LYS A 160 8.09 21.49 -3.25
CA LYS A 160 7.12 20.52 -2.79
C LYS A 160 6.45 19.87 -3.99
N MET A 161 6.39 18.55 -4.00
CA MET A 161 5.83 17.75 -5.08
C MET A 161 5.10 16.54 -4.53
N LEU A 162 4.03 16.13 -5.19
CA LEU A 162 3.24 14.96 -4.83
C LEU A 162 3.20 13.98 -6.00
N VAL A 163 3.59 12.74 -5.73
CA VAL A 163 3.55 11.63 -6.68
C VAL A 163 2.43 10.66 -6.27
N GLU A 164 1.44 10.51 -7.13
CA GLU A 164 0.42 9.48 -7.03
C GLU A 164 0.82 8.29 -7.90
N MET A 165 1.18 7.17 -7.29
CA MET A 165 1.50 5.93 -7.98
C MET A 165 0.83 4.76 -7.29
N ALA A 166 0.13 3.92 -8.06
CA ALA A 166 -0.58 2.76 -7.54
C ALA A 166 0.37 1.82 -6.75
N THR A 167 -0.20 1.07 -5.82
CA THR A 167 0.55 0.03 -5.09
C THR A 167 1.05 -1.02 -6.08
N GLY A 168 2.31 -1.45 -5.93
CA GLY A 168 2.90 -2.47 -6.82
C GLY A 168 3.55 -1.93 -8.09
N THR A 169 3.48 -0.62 -8.37
CA THR A 169 4.11 0.01 -9.55
C THR A 169 5.59 0.37 -9.34
N GLY A 170 6.16 0.08 -8.18
CA GLY A 170 7.59 0.26 -7.93
C GLY A 170 7.98 1.65 -7.44
N LYS A 171 7.18 2.27 -6.57
CA LYS A 171 7.50 3.56 -5.92
C LYS A 171 8.92 3.62 -5.38
N THR A 172 9.35 2.61 -4.61
CA THR A 172 10.70 2.56 -4.01
C THR A 172 11.80 2.51 -5.07
N ARG A 173 11.60 1.78 -6.18
CA ARG A 173 12.55 1.74 -7.30
C ARG A 173 12.63 3.08 -8.04
N THR A 174 11.48 3.73 -8.25
CA THR A 174 11.42 5.08 -8.83
C THR A 174 12.16 6.07 -7.96
N ALA A 175 11.98 6.01 -6.63
CA ALA A 175 12.71 6.84 -5.67
C ALA A 175 14.21 6.56 -5.71
N ALA A 176 14.65 5.30 -5.75
CA ALA A 176 16.05 4.93 -5.84
C ALA A 176 16.71 5.49 -7.12
N ALA A 177 16.06 5.33 -8.27
CA ALA A 177 16.58 5.86 -9.54
C ALA A 177 16.62 7.40 -9.56
N LEU A 178 15.62 8.07 -8.96
CA LEU A 178 15.64 9.53 -8.78
C LEU A 178 16.81 9.97 -7.90
N ILE A 179 17.00 9.33 -6.74
CA ILE A 179 18.10 9.62 -5.81
C ILE A 179 19.44 9.47 -6.53
N LYS A 180 19.66 8.36 -7.24
CA LYS A 180 20.88 8.12 -8.00
C LYS A 180 21.15 9.24 -8.99
N ARG A 181 20.17 9.59 -9.80
CA ARG A 181 20.26 10.65 -10.80
C ARG A 181 20.62 12.01 -10.19
N LEU A 182 19.96 12.35 -9.06
CA LEU A 182 20.22 13.61 -8.34
C LEU A 182 21.63 13.63 -7.70
N PHE A 183 22.13 12.49 -7.19
CA PHE A 183 23.48 12.36 -6.67
C PHE A 183 24.53 12.49 -7.76
N GLU A 184 24.35 11.82 -8.89
CA GLU A 184 25.26 11.91 -10.04
C GLU A 184 25.27 13.31 -10.66
N ALA A 185 24.16 14.04 -10.57
CA ALA A 185 24.09 15.45 -10.94
C ALA A 185 24.71 16.40 -9.91
N ASN A 186 25.11 15.93 -8.74
CA ASN A 186 25.45 16.74 -7.57
C ASN A 186 24.37 17.78 -7.21
N ALA A 187 23.11 17.48 -7.55
CA ALA A 187 21.98 18.33 -7.24
C ALA A 187 21.51 18.19 -5.79
N VAL A 188 21.83 17.08 -5.16
CA VAL A 188 21.47 16.69 -3.80
C VAL A 188 22.70 16.07 -3.12
N GLY A 189 22.96 16.43 -1.89
CA GLY A 189 24.06 15.88 -1.08
C GLY A 189 23.60 14.80 -0.09
N ARG A 190 22.48 15.05 0.62
CA ARG A 190 21.91 14.17 1.64
C ARG A 190 20.42 14.00 1.45
N VAL A 191 19.96 12.78 1.63
CA VAL A 191 18.55 12.37 1.47
C VAL A 191 18.01 11.80 2.76
N LEU A 192 16.81 12.23 3.15
CA LEU A 192 15.96 11.59 4.14
C LEU A 192 14.85 10.83 3.42
N PHE A 193 14.73 9.53 3.71
CA PHE A 193 13.62 8.70 3.23
C PHE A 193 12.75 8.29 4.42
N LEU A 194 11.53 8.81 4.47
CA LEU A 194 10.58 8.57 5.55
C LEU A 194 9.59 7.48 5.19
N VAL A 195 9.36 6.57 6.13
CA VAL A 195 8.42 5.47 6.02
C VAL A 195 7.51 5.40 7.26
N ASP A 196 6.39 4.72 7.13
CA ASP A 196 5.40 4.61 8.22
C ASP A 196 5.86 3.64 9.35
N ARG A 197 6.57 2.55 8.99
CA ARG A 197 6.87 1.45 9.92
C ARG A 197 8.32 0.99 9.82
N ILE A 198 8.84 0.45 10.93
CA ILE A 198 10.21 -0.07 11.00
C ILE A 198 10.47 -1.22 10.02
N THR A 199 9.46 -2.03 9.74
CA THR A 199 9.52 -3.09 8.72
C THR A 199 9.80 -2.54 7.34
N LEU A 200 9.12 -1.46 6.98
CA LEU A 200 9.33 -0.74 5.71
C LEU A 200 10.71 -0.08 5.68
N ALA A 201 11.20 0.44 6.81
CA ALA A 201 12.53 1.03 6.88
C ALA A 201 13.60 -0.01 6.55
N LYS A 202 13.48 -1.23 7.08
CA LYS A 202 14.41 -2.32 6.76
C LYS A 202 14.33 -2.77 5.30
N GLN A 203 13.12 -2.96 4.78
CA GLN A 203 12.91 -3.31 3.37
C GLN A 203 13.45 -2.24 2.42
N THR A 204 13.31 -0.96 2.79
CA THR A 204 13.85 0.16 2.02
C THR A 204 15.38 0.17 2.07
N GLU A 205 15.98 -0.08 3.24
CA GLU A 205 17.44 -0.20 3.38
C GLU A 205 17.98 -1.33 2.49
N ASP A 206 17.34 -2.51 2.52
CA ASP A 206 17.72 -3.66 1.70
C ASP A 206 17.55 -3.35 0.20
N ALA A 207 16.45 -2.71 -0.21
CA ALA A 207 16.23 -2.29 -1.59
C ALA A 207 17.26 -1.23 -2.06
N PHE A 208 17.64 -0.30 -1.19
CA PHE A 208 18.69 0.68 -1.52
C PHE A 208 20.07 0.04 -1.56
N ALA A 209 20.37 -0.95 -0.72
CA ALA A 209 21.61 -1.72 -0.82
C ALA A 209 21.70 -2.47 -2.15
N GLU A 210 20.60 -3.02 -2.66
CA GLU A 210 20.55 -3.68 -3.96
C GLU A 210 20.69 -2.69 -5.14
N HIS A 211 19.96 -1.57 -5.08
CA HIS A 211 19.83 -0.67 -6.23
C HIS A 211 20.83 0.49 -6.22
N LEU A 212 21.37 0.84 -5.07
CA LEU A 212 22.29 1.97 -4.86
C LEU A 212 23.56 1.53 -4.11
N PRO A 213 24.31 0.52 -4.59
CA PRO A 213 25.47 -0.01 -3.86
C PRO A 213 26.55 1.05 -3.60
N ASP A 214 26.68 2.05 -4.47
CA ASP A 214 27.64 3.14 -4.33
C ASP A 214 27.21 4.22 -3.32
N TYR A 215 25.95 4.17 -2.87
CA TYR A 215 25.34 5.17 -1.96
C TYR A 215 24.66 4.47 -0.79
N PRO A 216 25.44 3.95 0.18
CA PRO A 216 24.90 3.16 1.26
C PRO A 216 23.92 3.96 2.12
N ALA A 217 22.75 3.37 2.36
CA ALA A 217 21.75 3.87 3.28
C ALA A 217 21.97 3.32 4.70
N TYR A 218 21.33 3.94 5.67
CA TYR A 218 21.21 3.38 7.02
C TYR A 218 19.83 3.70 7.61
N VAL A 219 19.36 2.81 8.47
CA VAL A 219 18.13 3.07 9.24
C VAL A 219 18.49 3.82 10.52
N LEU A 220 17.96 5.04 10.65
CA LEU A 220 18.11 5.86 11.86
C LEU A 220 17.38 5.19 13.03
N ARG A 221 18.09 5.07 14.15
CA ARG A 221 17.56 4.59 15.44
C ARG A 221 17.96 5.57 16.53
N SER A 222 17.08 5.80 17.49
CA SER A 222 17.28 6.77 18.57
C SER A 222 18.61 6.64 19.34
N ALA A 223 19.21 5.45 19.36
CA ALA A 223 20.48 5.22 20.03
C ALA A 223 21.75 5.51 19.20
N ARG A 224 21.63 5.75 17.88
CA ARG A 224 22.80 5.84 16.97
C ARG A 224 23.11 7.24 16.45
N GLY A 225 22.10 8.14 16.43
CA GLY A 225 22.26 9.49 15.88
C GLY A 225 22.57 9.52 14.36
N ALA A 226 23.05 10.67 13.89
CA ALA A 226 23.42 10.88 12.50
C ALA A 226 24.71 10.12 12.13
N MET A 227 24.76 9.59 10.91
CA MET A 227 25.95 9.00 10.28
C MET A 227 26.35 9.86 9.08
N ASP A 228 27.25 10.81 9.30
CA ASP A 228 27.61 11.82 8.29
C ASP A 228 28.26 11.26 7.03
N GLU A 229 28.91 10.11 7.12
CA GLU A 229 29.51 9.40 6.00
C GLU A 229 28.48 8.74 5.09
N LYS A 230 27.24 8.56 5.56
CA LYS A 230 26.16 7.98 4.76
C LYS A 230 25.20 9.05 4.24
N ARG A 231 25.03 9.08 2.93
CA ARG A 231 24.23 10.11 2.26
C ARG A 231 22.74 9.88 2.32
N ILE A 232 22.28 8.65 2.60
CA ILE A 232 20.86 8.28 2.65
C ILE A 232 20.51 7.83 4.06
N THR A 233 19.62 8.59 4.71
CA THR A 233 19.02 8.25 5.99
C THR A 233 17.62 7.72 5.77
N VAL A 234 17.34 6.50 6.19
CA VAL A 234 15.99 5.94 6.23
C VAL A 234 15.47 6.04 7.66
N ALA A 235 14.29 6.55 7.87
CA ALA A 235 13.71 6.69 9.20
C ALA A 235 12.21 6.41 9.20
N THR A 236 11.72 5.89 10.32
CA THR A 236 10.26 5.93 10.54
C THR A 236 9.84 7.33 10.96
N LEU A 237 8.59 7.68 10.66
CA LEU A 237 8.00 8.93 11.13
C LEU A 237 8.13 9.07 12.65
N GLN A 238 7.90 7.98 13.40
CA GLN A 238 7.99 7.96 14.86
C GLN A 238 9.40 8.28 15.35
N THR A 239 10.41 7.64 14.75
CA THR A 239 11.81 7.94 15.08
C THR A 239 12.15 9.38 14.73
N MET A 240 11.70 9.87 13.57
CA MET A 240 12.05 11.22 13.14
C MET A 240 11.42 12.32 14.01
N ILE A 241 10.23 12.12 14.58
CA ILE A 241 9.63 13.07 15.54
C ILE A 241 10.51 13.28 16.78
N SER A 242 11.16 12.24 17.28
CA SER A 242 12.06 12.37 18.41
C SER A 242 13.44 12.90 18.03
N GLU A 243 13.88 12.63 16.81
CA GLU A 243 15.26 12.88 16.39
C GLU A 243 15.45 14.15 15.54
N TYR A 244 14.40 14.71 14.90
CA TYR A 244 14.58 15.86 14.02
C TYR A 244 15.22 17.09 14.71
N PRO A 245 15.03 17.36 16.01
CA PRO A 245 15.70 18.49 16.65
C PRO A 245 17.24 18.34 16.75
N ASN A 246 17.74 17.10 16.60
CA ASN A 246 19.16 16.81 16.60
C ASN A 246 19.84 17.09 15.26
N PHE A 247 19.06 17.39 14.21
CA PHE A 247 19.54 17.74 12.89
C PHE A 247 19.31 19.22 12.60
N SER A 248 20.23 19.86 11.92
CA SER A 248 19.99 21.21 11.42
C SER A 248 18.88 21.21 10.36
N SER A 249 18.20 22.33 10.21
CA SER A 249 17.16 22.47 9.16
C SER A 249 17.75 22.34 7.74
N GLY A 250 19.02 22.62 7.56
CA GLY A 250 19.75 22.48 6.29
C GLY A 250 20.42 21.12 6.04
N TYR A 251 20.26 20.15 6.96
CA TYR A 251 20.99 18.88 6.91
C TYR A 251 20.65 18.01 5.69
N PHE A 252 19.35 17.87 5.38
CA PHE A 252 18.87 17.13 4.21
C PHE A 252 18.54 18.07 3.06
N ASP A 253 18.98 17.73 1.85
CA ASP A 253 18.67 18.47 0.62
C ASP A 253 17.38 17.94 -0.06
N LEU A 254 17.04 16.67 0.20
CA LEU A 254 15.85 15.99 -0.29
C LEU A 254 15.19 15.18 0.82
N VAL A 255 13.88 15.35 0.97
CA VAL A 255 13.03 14.56 1.87
C VAL A 255 12.01 13.81 1.01
N LEU A 256 12.13 12.51 0.95
CA LEU A 256 11.17 11.61 0.30
C LEU A 256 10.31 10.96 1.37
N THR A 257 9.01 11.00 1.21
CA THR A 257 8.07 10.40 2.17
C THR A 257 7.20 9.38 1.45
N ASP A 258 7.39 8.10 1.80
CA ASP A 258 6.52 7.03 1.32
C ASP A 258 5.24 6.98 2.15
N GLU A 259 4.11 6.65 1.52
CA GLU A 259 2.76 6.72 2.09
C GLU A 259 2.50 8.06 2.80
N CYS A 260 2.84 9.15 2.12
CA CYS A 260 2.88 10.51 2.67
C CYS A 260 1.54 11.00 3.24
N HIS A 261 0.40 10.43 2.81
CA HIS A 261 -0.91 10.71 3.38
C HIS A 261 -1.00 10.44 4.90
N ARG A 262 -0.06 9.65 5.46
CA ARG A 262 0.04 9.37 6.90
C ARG A 262 0.95 10.34 7.64
N SER A 263 1.90 10.98 6.95
CA SER A 263 2.95 11.81 7.55
C SER A 263 2.57 13.27 7.77
N ILE A 264 1.47 13.71 7.16
CA ILE A 264 1.05 15.11 7.19
C ILE A 264 0.18 15.48 8.40
N TYR A 265 -0.08 14.55 9.33
CA TYR A 265 -0.98 14.76 10.47
C TYR A 265 -0.26 15.08 11.77
N GLY A 266 -0.82 16.02 12.55
CA GLY A 266 -0.44 16.29 13.93
C GLY A 266 1.07 16.52 14.13
N LYS A 267 1.66 15.84 15.10
CA LYS A 267 3.10 15.96 15.42
C LYS A 267 4.03 15.55 14.28
N TRP A 268 3.56 14.75 13.30
CA TRP A 268 4.34 14.28 12.16
C TRP A 268 4.74 15.41 11.20
N SER A 269 3.88 16.43 11.04
CA SER A 269 4.15 17.58 10.18
C SER A 269 5.31 18.44 10.70
N GLY A 270 5.61 18.40 12.01
CA GLY A 270 6.71 19.16 12.61
C GLY A 270 8.07 18.78 12.03
N ALA A 271 8.36 17.48 11.89
CA ALA A 271 9.59 17.01 11.26
C ALA A 271 9.72 17.46 9.81
N LEU A 272 8.63 17.39 9.02
CA LEU A 272 8.64 17.84 7.63
C LEU A 272 8.80 19.36 7.49
N LYS A 273 8.22 20.16 8.39
CA LYS A 273 8.38 21.62 8.40
C LYS A 273 9.77 22.07 8.85
N HIS A 274 10.47 21.24 9.62
CA HIS A 274 11.81 21.55 10.11
C HIS A 274 12.86 21.57 9.00
N PHE A 275 12.81 20.59 8.10
CA PHE A 275 13.83 20.43 7.06
C PHE A 275 13.59 21.31 5.85
N ASP A 276 14.65 22.01 5.42
CA ASP A 276 14.65 22.89 4.25
C ASP A 276 14.91 22.12 2.93
N GLY A 277 14.93 20.81 2.91
CA GLY A 277 15.09 20.01 1.70
C GLY A 277 13.91 20.12 0.73
N VAL A 278 14.13 19.78 -0.54
CA VAL A 278 13.05 19.52 -1.48
C VAL A 278 12.20 18.36 -0.93
N GLN A 279 10.89 18.51 -0.88
CA GLN A 279 9.98 17.51 -0.31
C GLN A 279 9.18 16.85 -1.41
N ILE A 280 9.25 15.53 -1.48
CA ILE A 280 8.47 14.72 -2.43
C ILE A 280 7.67 13.69 -1.64
N GLY A 281 6.35 13.83 -1.64
CA GLY A 281 5.44 12.83 -1.12
C GLY A 281 5.13 11.79 -2.17
N MET A 282 5.16 10.52 -1.80
CA MET A 282 4.76 9.41 -2.66
C MET A 282 3.61 8.66 -1.99
N THR A 283 2.53 8.41 -2.70
CA THR A 283 1.38 7.66 -2.19
C THR A 283 0.60 7.04 -3.33
N ALA A 284 -0.14 5.97 -3.03
CA ALA A 284 -1.15 5.44 -3.94
C ALA A 284 -2.52 6.10 -3.72
N THR A 285 -2.70 6.77 -2.59
CA THR A 285 -4.00 7.26 -2.11
C THR A 285 -3.85 8.67 -1.51
N PRO A 286 -3.73 9.72 -2.35
CA PRO A 286 -3.75 11.08 -1.83
C PRO A 286 -5.08 11.39 -1.14
N CYS A 287 -5.02 12.11 -0.03
CA CYS A 287 -6.19 12.55 0.73
C CYS A 287 -6.54 13.99 0.38
N VAL A 288 -7.85 14.28 0.29
CA VAL A 288 -8.40 15.64 0.23
C VAL A 288 -9.31 15.82 1.43
N ALA A 289 -9.27 17.00 2.04
CA ALA A 289 -10.17 17.32 3.14
C ALA A 289 -11.61 17.44 2.62
N ASP A 290 -12.56 16.82 3.34
CA ASP A 290 -13.98 16.97 3.06
C ASP A 290 -14.44 18.36 3.51
N PRO A 291 -14.97 19.22 2.61
CA PRO A 291 -15.43 20.55 2.96
C PRO A 291 -16.49 20.56 4.08
N ASP A 292 -17.35 19.54 4.12
CA ASP A 292 -18.46 19.45 5.09
C ASP A 292 -18.01 19.01 6.50
N THR A 293 -16.77 18.52 6.62
CA THR A 293 -16.22 18.05 7.88
C THR A 293 -15.19 18.98 8.50
N LEU A 294 -14.99 20.15 7.90
CA LEU A 294 -14.06 21.17 8.36
C LEU A 294 -14.66 21.91 9.57
N GLY A 295 -14.33 21.44 10.80
CA GLY A 295 -14.54 22.24 12.01
C GLY A 295 -13.72 23.54 12.02
N ASP A 296 -13.97 24.45 12.98
CA ASP A 296 -13.43 25.80 13.02
C ASP A 296 -11.91 25.93 13.26
N GLU A 297 -11.18 24.86 13.44
CA GLU A 297 -9.73 24.87 13.67
C GLU A 297 -8.96 24.84 12.34
N GLU A 298 -8.37 25.99 11.96
CA GLU A 298 -7.59 26.15 10.71
C GLU A 298 -6.42 25.15 10.58
N ASP A 299 -5.72 24.86 11.67
CA ASP A 299 -4.60 23.91 11.66
C ASP A 299 -5.05 22.47 11.41
N GLY A 300 -6.21 22.07 11.93
CA GLY A 300 -6.80 20.77 11.66
C GLY A 300 -7.19 20.56 10.20
N LYS A 301 -7.63 21.62 9.54
CA LYS A 301 -8.00 21.64 8.10
C LYS A 301 -6.79 21.44 7.19
N PHE A 302 -5.70 22.12 7.50
CA PHE A 302 -4.47 22.11 6.70
C PHE A 302 -3.79 20.74 6.70
N ILE A 303 -3.86 20.04 7.83
CA ILE A 303 -3.09 18.82 8.09
C ILE A 303 -3.72 17.57 7.43
N ARG A 304 -4.99 17.63 7.00
CA ARG A 304 -5.72 16.47 6.43
C ARG A 304 -5.78 16.44 4.92
N ASP A 305 -5.23 17.44 4.25
CA ASP A 305 -5.23 17.57 2.80
C ASP A 305 -3.82 17.40 2.26
N THR A 306 -3.59 16.27 1.57
CA THR A 306 -2.28 15.94 1.00
C THR A 306 -1.88 16.94 -0.09
N LEU A 307 -2.83 17.37 -0.93
CA LEU A 307 -2.57 18.34 -2.00
C LEU A 307 -2.16 19.68 -1.40
N ARG A 308 -2.90 20.15 -0.41
CA ARG A 308 -2.64 21.41 0.26
C ARG A 308 -1.29 21.41 1.00
N PHE A 309 -0.93 20.30 1.67
CA PHE A 309 0.36 20.18 2.34
C PHE A 309 1.54 20.29 1.35
N PHE A 310 1.42 19.64 0.19
CA PHE A 310 2.44 19.71 -0.86
C PHE A 310 2.29 20.93 -1.78
N GLU A 311 1.34 21.84 -1.47
CA GLU A 311 1.11 23.11 -2.21
C GLU A 311 0.87 22.86 -3.71
N VAL A 312 0.06 21.86 -4.03
CA VAL A 312 -0.29 21.47 -5.40
C VAL A 312 -1.82 21.37 -5.57
N ASP A 313 -2.35 21.76 -6.72
CA ASP A 313 -3.77 21.60 -7.04
C ASP A 313 -4.11 20.18 -7.49
N LYS A 314 -3.12 19.48 -8.02
CA LYS A 314 -3.18 18.07 -8.44
C LYS A 314 -1.82 17.43 -8.24
N PRO A 315 -1.73 16.10 -8.18
CA PRO A 315 -0.44 15.41 -8.13
C PRO A 315 0.50 15.89 -9.24
N THR A 316 1.76 16.13 -8.90
CA THR A 316 2.82 16.52 -9.85
C THR A 316 3.02 15.43 -10.90
N PHE A 317 2.85 14.17 -10.50
CA PHE A 317 2.81 13.01 -11.37
C PHE A 317 1.74 12.03 -10.88
N LYS A 318 0.96 11.47 -11.82
CA LYS A 318 -0.07 10.48 -11.51
C LYS A 318 0.10 9.24 -12.40
N TYR A 319 0.09 8.06 -11.77
CA TYR A 319 0.04 6.76 -12.43
C TYR A 319 -0.88 5.83 -11.63
N GLY A 320 -2.15 5.82 -12.04
CA GLY A 320 -3.24 5.14 -11.33
C GLY A 320 -3.24 3.62 -11.55
N MET A 321 -4.04 2.92 -10.74
CA MET A 321 -4.16 1.46 -10.84
C MET A 321 -4.78 1.03 -12.17
N GLN A 322 -5.82 1.73 -12.64
CA GLN A 322 -6.48 1.40 -13.90
C GLN A 322 -5.50 1.49 -15.07
N GLN A 323 -4.78 2.61 -15.19
CA GLN A 323 -3.76 2.78 -16.22
C GLN A 323 -2.70 1.68 -16.13
N ALA A 324 -2.24 1.33 -14.93
CA ALA A 324 -1.26 0.28 -14.74
C ALA A 324 -1.78 -1.13 -15.13
N ILE A 325 -3.07 -1.37 -15.01
CA ILE A 325 -3.73 -2.60 -15.48
C ILE A 325 -3.84 -2.59 -17.01
N GLU A 326 -4.30 -1.49 -17.60
CA GLU A 326 -4.44 -1.32 -19.05
C GLU A 326 -3.10 -1.47 -19.78
N GLU A 327 -2.02 -0.93 -19.19
CA GLU A 327 -0.66 -1.07 -19.71
C GLU A 327 0.00 -2.42 -19.36
N GLY A 328 -0.71 -3.30 -18.63
CA GLY A 328 -0.24 -4.65 -18.28
C GLY A 328 0.86 -4.68 -17.21
N HIS A 329 1.03 -3.63 -16.43
CA HIS A 329 1.99 -3.59 -15.32
C HIS A 329 1.41 -4.12 -14.00
N LEU A 330 0.10 -4.10 -13.86
CA LEU A 330 -0.66 -4.74 -12.79
C LEU A 330 -1.68 -5.71 -13.39
N VAL A 331 -2.18 -6.64 -12.58
CA VAL A 331 -3.24 -7.56 -13.04
C VAL A 331 -4.63 -7.05 -12.61
N PRO A 332 -5.65 -7.26 -13.44
CA PRO A 332 -7.04 -6.97 -13.10
C PRO A 332 -7.52 -7.89 -11.97
N TYR A 333 -8.69 -7.58 -11.43
CA TYR A 333 -9.31 -8.38 -10.38
C TYR A 333 -10.78 -8.66 -10.68
N GLN A 334 -11.28 -9.67 -9.97
CA GLN A 334 -12.66 -10.08 -9.98
C GLN A 334 -13.19 -9.99 -8.55
N ILE A 335 -14.45 -9.64 -8.39
CA ILE A 335 -15.09 -9.56 -7.08
C ILE A 335 -16.10 -10.70 -6.97
N TYR A 336 -15.89 -11.57 -5.97
CA TYR A 336 -16.89 -12.51 -5.51
C TYR A 336 -17.60 -11.90 -4.32
N LYS A 337 -18.93 -11.73 -4.38
CA LYS A 337 -19.76 -11.27 -3.28
C LYS A 337 -20.39 -12.46 -2.58
N ALA A 338 -20.24 -12.53 -1.26
CA ALA A 338 -20.79 -13.60 -0.45
C ALA A 338 -22.31 -13.79 -0.67
N LYS A 339 -22.74 -15.04 -0.71
CA LYS A 339 -24.16 -15.41 -0.88
C LYS A 339 -24.77 -15.98 0.38
N THR A 340 -23.93 -16.62 1.22
CA THR A 340 -24.38 -17.36 2.42
C THR A 340 -24.31 -16.53 3.69
N VAL A 341 -23.64 -15.37 3.66
CA VAL A 341 -23.49 -14.49 4.83
C VAL A 341 -24.07 -13.13 4.51
N LYS A 342 -24.88 -12.58 5.41
CA LYS A 342 -25.35 -11.20 5.29
C LYS A 342 -24.18 -10.23 5.31
N THR A 343 -24.23 -9.24 4.45
CA THR A 343 -23.19 -8.23 4.25
C THR A 343 -23.67 -6.83 4.63
N ALA A 344 -22.76 -5.87 4.64
CA ALA A 344 -23.10 -4.47 4.89
C ALA A 344 -24.08 -3.89 3.84
N ALA A 345 -24.05 -4.40 2.60
CA ALA A 345 -24.96 -3.97 1.54
C ALA A 345 -26.44 -4.32 1.84
N GLU A 346 -26.69 -5.31 2.69
CA GLU A 346 -28.02 -5.71 3.13
C GLU A 346 -28.54 -4.91 4.34
N GLY A 347 -27.90 -3.81 4.70
CA GLY A 347 -28.35 -2.90 5.75
C GLY A 347 -27.90 -3.25 7.17
N GLY A 348 -26.92 -4.17 7.31
CA GLY A 348 -26.45 -4.62 8.63
C GLY A 348 -27.28 -5.75 9.21
N PHE A 349 -27.15 -5.98 10.51
CA PHE A 349 -27.79 -7.09 11.22
C PHE A 349 -28.78 -6.55 12.25
N GLU A 350 -30.05 -6.92 12.12
CA GLU A 350 -31.03 -6.74 13.18
C GLU A 350 -30.89 -7.93 14.14
N VAL A 351 -30.66 -7.65 15.41
CA VAL A 351 -30.54 -8.62 16.49
C VAL A 351 -31.70 -8.38 17.44
N LYS A 352 -32.57 -9.41 17.68
CA LYS A 352 -33.69 -9.32 18.62
C LYS A 352 -33.24 -9.77 20.00
N ARG A 353 -33.80 -9.12 21.02
CA ARG A 353 -33.56 -9.48 22.43
C ARG A 353 -33.88 -10.93 22.73
N SER A 354 -34.90 -11.48 22.04
CA SER A 354 -35.33 -12.88 22.16
C SER A 354 -34.34 -13.90 21.54
N GLU A 355 -33.43 -13.47 20.71
CA GLU A 355 -32.41 -14.31 20.04
C GLU A 355 -31.15 -14.51 20.89
N ILE A 356 -31.06 -13.81 22.03
CA ILE A 356 -29.96 -13.90 22.96
C ILE A 356 -30.23 -14.96 23.99
N ASP A 357 -29.31 -15.91 24.16
CA ASP A 357 -29.36 -16.82 25.32
C ASP A 357 -28.81 -16.12 26.57
N TRP A 358 -29.66 -15.39 27.24
CA TRP A 358 -29.35 -14.64 28.45
C TRP A 358 -28.84 -15.52 29.58
N SER A 359 -29.17 -16.81 29.58
CA SER A 359 -28.73 -17.75 30.62
C SER A 359 -27.27 -18.17 30.46
N ALA A 360 -26.74 -18.15 29.24
CA ALA A 360 -25.37 -18.48 28.92
C ALA A 360 -24.39 -17.34 29.13
N LEU A 361 -24.90 -16.10 29.35
CA LEU A 361 -24.04 -14.91 29.53
C LEU A 361 -23.52 -14.80 30.97
N ASP A 362 -22.24 -14.40 31.11
CA ASP A 362 -21.73 -13.93 32.39
C ASP A 362 -22.34 -12.57 32.79
N ALA A 363 -22.20 -12.18 34.04
CA ALA A 363 -22.83 -10.98 34.57
C ALA A 363 -22.41 -9.70 33.82
N GLU A 364 -21.14 -9.58 33.44
CA GLU A 364 -20.59 -8.43 32.72
C GLU A 364 -21.13 -8.36 31.28
N SER A 365 -21.19 -9.50 30.58
CA SER A 365 -21.75 -9.56 29.22
C SER A 365 -23.25 -9.27 29.22
N ARG A 366 -23.99 -9.75 30.24
CA ARG A 366 -25.38 -9.46 30.41
C ARG A 366 -25.64 -7.97 30.58
N GLU A 367 -24.90 -7.29 31.46
CA GLU A 367 -25.00 -5.85 31.68
C GLU A 367 -24.74 -5.06 30.39
N GLN A 368 -23.73 -5.46 29.62
CA GLN A 368 -23.40 -4.82 28.34
C GLN A 368 -24.52 -4.99 27.31
N PHE A 369 -25.14 -6.18 27.21
CA PHE A 369 -26.25 -6.39 26.32
C PHE A 369 -27.52 -5.64 26.78
N GLU A 370 -27.78 -5.60 28.08
CA GLU A 370 -28.88 -4.82 28.64
C GLU A 370 -28.72 -3.32 28.36
N GLU A 371 -27.50 -2.78 28.49
CA GLU A 371 -27.18 -1.41 28.12
C GLU A 371 -27.35 -1.15 26.60
N LEU A 372 -26.96 -2.10 25.75
CA LEU A 372 -27.09 -1.99 24.30
C LEU A 372 -28.52 -2.01 23.82
N PHE A 373 -29.38 -2.87 24.39
CA PHE A 373 -30.77 -2.95 24.04
C PHE A 373 -31.61 -1.82 24.68
N GLY A 374 -31.22 -1.35 25.86
CA GLY A 374 -32.02 -0.40 26.61
C GLY A 374 -33.44 -0.88 26.79
N GLU A 375 -34.42 -0.08 26.35
CA GLU A 375 -35.85 -0.44 26.34
C GLU A 375 -36.29 -1.12 25.01
N ASP A 376 -35.41 -1.23 24.02
CA ASP A 376 -35.72 -1.76 22.71
C ASP A 376 -35.68 -3.30 22.69
N ASP A 377 -36.59 -3.92 21.95
CA ASP A 377 -36.63 -5.38 21.73
C ASP A 377 -35.61 -5.82 20.65
N LYS A 378 -35.01 -4.87 19.95
CA LYS A 378 -34.06 -5.14 18.85
C LYS A 378 -33.00 -4.04 18.71
N ILE A 379 -31.83 -4.46 18.28
CA ILE A 379 -30.72 -3.56 17.95
C ILE A 379 -30.26 -3.82 16.54
N MET A 380 -29.74 -2.74 15.88
CA MET A 380 -29.04 -2.86 14.62
C MET A 380 -27.55 -2.90 14.87
N VAL A 381 -26.89 -3.97 14.46
CA VAL A 381 -25.43 -4.12 14.55
C VAL A 381 -24.79 -3.55 13.29
N ASP A 382 -24.04 -2.47 13.45
CA ASP A 382 -23.24 -1.91 12.35
C ASP A 382 -22.18 -2.95 11.91
N PRO A 383 -22.04 -3.23 10.60
CA PRO A 383 -21.03 -4.17 10.10
C PRO A 383 -19.60 -3.88 10.57
N SER A 384 -19.27 -2.62 10.89
CA SER A 384 -17.99 -2.24 11.45
C SER A 384 -17.78 -2.71 12.90
N ALA A 385 -18.84 -3.06 13.62
CA ALA A 385 -18.80 -3.61 14.97
C ALA A 385 -18.54 -5.13 14.99
N LEU A 386 -18.75 -5.83 13.85
CA LEU A 386 -18.47 -7.25 13.72
C LEU A 386 -17.01 -7.55 14.06
N GLU A 387 -16.81 -8.60 14.84
CA GLU A 387 -15.49 -9.07 15.31
C GLU A 387 -14.70 -8.04 16.13
N ARG A 388 -15.31 -6.91 16.45
CA ARG A 388 -14.77 -5.92 17.41
C ARG A 388 -15.56 -5.92 18.71
N THR A 389 -16.87 -5.83 18.58
CA THR A 389 -17.84 -5.82 19.70
C THR A 389 -18.68 -7.09 19.69
N PHE A 390 -19.00 -7.60 18.50
CA PHE A 390 -19.78 -8.82 18.31
C PHE A 390 -19.02 -9.83 17.48
N THR A 391 -19.02 -11.10 17.89
CA THR A 391 -18.56 -12.23 17.07
C THR A 391 -19.70 -13.22 16.84
N ILE A 392 -19.77 -13.75 15.62
CA ILE A 392 -20.75 -14.74 15.20
C ILE A 392 -20.00 -15.96 14.67
N PRO A 393 -19.74 -16.98 15.49
CA PRO A 393 -18.94 -18.14 15.10
C PRO A 393 -19.47 -18.86 13.86
N GLU A 394 -20.79 -19.00 13.72
CA GLU A 394 -21.45 -19.64 12.57
C GLU A 394 -21.19 -18.88 11.29
N ARG A 395 -21.17 -17.54 11.35
CA ARG A 395 -20.81 -16.69 10.22
C ARG A 395 -19.38 -16.94 9.76
N ASN A 396 -18.45 -17.07 10.68
CA ASN A 396 -17.05 -17.38 10.37
C ASN A 396 -16.89 -18.77 9.78
N ARG A 397 -17.65 -19.77 10.28
CA ARG A 397 -17.72 -21.11 9.67
C ARG A 397 -18.32 -21.08 8.27
N ALA A 398 -19.40 -20.32 8.05
CA ALA A 398 -20.01 -20.14 6.74
C ALA A 398 -19.06 -19.49 5.74
N LEU A 399 -18.32 -18.44 6.16
CA LEU A 399 -17.29 -17.80 5.36
C LEU A 399 -16.24 -18.80 4.87
N VAL A 400 -15.70 -19.62 5.77
CA VAL A 400 -14.66 -20.61 5.43
C VAL A 400 -15.21 -21.69 4.47
N ARG A 401 -16.44 -22.17 4.69
CA ARG A 401 -17.08 -23.14 3.80
C ARG A 401 -17.33 -22.56 2.40
N GLU A 402 -17.96 -21.38 2.33
CA GLU A 402 -18.27 -20.72 1.06
C GLU A 402 -16.99 -20.37 0.29
N PHE A 403 -15.95 -19.90 0.98
CA PHE A 403 -14.65 -19.69 0.34
C PHE A 403 -14.11 -20.97 -0.29
N ARG A 404 -14.13 -22.10 0.47
CA ARG A 404 -13.67 -23.39 -0.03
C ARG A 404 -14.49 -23.85 -1.23
N GLU A 405 -15.78 -23.76 -1.14
CA GLU A 405 -16.70 -24.17 -2.21
C GLU A 405 -16.41 -23.38 -3.50
N VAL A 406 -16.29 -22.05 -3.40
CA VAL A 406 -15.99 -21.20 -4.55
C VAL A 406 -14.59 -21.52 -5.12
N MET A 407 -13.63 -21.86 -4.27
CA MET A 407 -12.30 -22.29 -4.72
C MET A 407 -12.34 -23.65 -5.45
N ASP A 408 -13.16 -24.58 -5.00
CA ASP A 408 -13.26 -25.92 -5.59
C ASP A 408 -14.17 -25.92 -6.83
N ASN A 409 -15.27 -25.16 -6.84
CA ASN A 409 -16.33 -25.25 -7.85
C ASN A 409 -16.49 -24.00 -8.74
N GLY A 410 -15.81 -22.91 -8.43
CA GLY A 410 -16.02 -21.62 -9.07
C GLY A 410 -17.33 -20.95 -8.68
N TYR A 411 -17.70 -19.88 -9.38
CA TYR A 411 -18.90 -19.10 -9.14
C TYR A 411 -19.46 -18.45 -10.41
N VAL A 412 -20.74 -18.10 -10.39
CA VAL A 412 -21.37 -17.33 -11.46
C VAL A 412 -21.21 -15.84 -11.14
N ALA A 413 -20.55 -15.11 -12.01
CA ALA A 413 -20.35 -13.68 -11.87
C ALA A 413 -21.61 -12.88 -12.26
N LYS A 414 -21.62 -11.56 -11.99
CA LYS A 414 -22.76 -10.67 -12.33
C LYS A 414 -23.12 -10.68 -13.82
N ASP A 415 -22.16 -10.93 -14.69
CA ASP A 415 -22.36 -11.05 -16.13
C ASP A 415 -22.94 -12.40 -16.59
N GLY A 416 -23.28 -13.28 -15.64
CA GLY A 416 -23.82 -14.61 -15.88
C GLY A 416 -22.78 -15.65 -16.27
N ARG A 417 -21.51 -15.30 -16.38
CA ARG A 417 -20.43 -16.25 -16.74
C ARG A 417 -19.91 -16.95 -15.49
N ARG A 418 -19.62 -18.24 -15.62
CA ARG A 418 -18.90 -18.99 -14.59
C ARG A 418 -17.43 -18.55 -14.58
N ARG A 419 -16.90 -18.37 -13.39
CA ARG A 419 -15.49 -18.01 -13.15
C ARG A 419 -14.93 -18.90 -12.06
N ALA A 420 -13.66 -19.26 -12.17
CA ALA A 420 -12.92 -19.99 -11.15
C ALA A 420 -11.77 -19.13 -10.63
N PRO A 421 -11.66 -18.96 -9.31
CA PRO A 421 -10.50 -18.29 -8.71
C PRO A 421 -9.23 -19.07 -8.99
N LEU A 422 -8.10 -18.36 -9.13
CA LEU A 422 -6.81 -19.00 -9.26
C LEU A 422 -6.42 -19.72 -7.94
N ILE A 423 -5.87 -20.93 -8.07
CA ILE A 423 -5.30 -21.64 -6.91
C ILE A 423 -3.93 -21.06 -6.62
N GLY A 424 -3.73 -20.57 -5.41
CA GLY A 424 -2.46 -19.97 -5.00
C GLY A 424 -2.54 -19.38 -3.60
N LYS A 425 -1.61 -18.48 -3.31
CA LYS A 425 -1.55 -17.84 -2.00
C LYS A 425 -2.72 -16.89 -1.79
N THR A 426 -3.28 -16.94 -0.59
CA THR A 426 -4.47 -16.17 -0.19
C THR A 426 -4.14 -15.34 1.04
N ILE A 427 -4.53 -14.07 1.03
CA ILE A 427 -4.52 -13.21 2.23
C ILE A 427 -5.95 -13.05 2.72
N VAL A 428 -6.16 -13.24 4.01
CA VAL A 428 -7.44 -12.97 4.69
C VAL A 428 -7.26 -11.77 5.61
N PHE A 429 -8.04 -10.73 5.43
CA PHE A 429 -8.03 -9.55 6.29
C PHE A 429 -9.01 -9.68 7.42
N ALA A 430 -8.50 -9.91 8.62
CA ALA A 430 -9.29 -10.05 9.85
C ALA A 430 -9.34 -8.74 10.65
N VAL A 431 -10.27 -8.67 11.60
CA VAL A 431 -10.54 -7.46 12.39
C VAL A 431 -9.67 -7.39 13.64
N THR A 432 -9.61 -8.48 14.41
CA THR A 432 -8.90 -8.57 15.69
C THR A 432 -7.93 -9.77 15.69
N LYS A 433 -6.99 -9.79 16.65
CA LYS A 433 -6.07 -10.91 16.83
C LYS A 433 -6.83 -12.23 17.02
N ARG A 434 -7.84 -12.24 17.90
CA ARG A 434 -8.69 -13.41 18.14
C ARG A 434 -9.43 -13.86 16.88
N HIS A 435 -9.98 -12.92 16.11
CA HIS A 435 -10.62 -13.23 14.83
C HIS A 435 -9.63 -13.85 13.83
N ALA A 436 -8.40 -13.32 13.74
CA ALA A 436 -7.38 -13.88 12.87
C ALA A 436 -6.97 -15.30 13.26
N GLU A 437 -6.78 -15.56 14.55
CA GLU A 437 -6.44 -16.87 15.08
C GLU A 437 -7.56 -17.89 14.83
N THR A 438 -8.81 -17.49 15.12
CA THR A 438 -10.00 -18.33 14.90
C THR A 438 -10.18 -18.67 13.41
N LEU A 439 -10.09 -17.69 12.51
CA LEU A 439 -10.20 -17.94 11.07
C LEU A 439 -9.05 -18.82 10.56
N ALA A 440 -7.81 -18.58 10.99
CA ALA A 440 -6.69 -19.40 10.58
C ALA A 440 -6.86 -20.86 11.01
N GLN A 441 -7.34 -21.10 12.24
CA GLN A 441 -7.65 -22.44 12.71
C GLN A 441 -8.78 -23.07 11.88
N MET A 442 -9.88 -22.37 11.64
CA MET A 442 -11.00 -22.87 10.84
C MET A 442 -10.57 -23.21 9.41
N PHE A 443 -9.78 -22.35 8.77
CA PHE A 443 -9.20 -22.64 7.45
C PHE A 443 -8.27 -23.84 7.49
N ASP A 444 -7.40 -23.94 8.49
CA ASP A 444 -6.43 -25.03 8.60
C ASP A 444 -7.10 -26.40 8.80
N GLU A 445 -8.18 -26.44 9.59
CA GLU A 445 -9.01 -27.62 9.79
C GLU A 445 -9.81 -27.97 8.52
N HIS A 446 -10.41 -26.97 7.86
CA HIS A 446 -11.27 -27.19 6.68
C HIS A 446 -10.48 -27.63 5.44
N TYR A 447 -9.18 -27.35 5.39
CA TYR A 447 -8.27 -27.76 4.32
C TYR A 447 -7.33 -28.93 4.75
N ALA A 448 -7.71 -29.69 5.78
CA ALA A 448 -6.90 -30.81 6.28
C ALA A 448 -6.62 -31.86 5.19
N ASP A 449 -7.56 -32.10 4.28
CA ASP A 449 -7.45 -32.99 3.13
C ASP A 449 -6.50 -32.50 2.02
N LYS A 450 -6.15 -31.20 2.01
CA LYS A 450 -5.22 -30.61 1.03
C LYS A 450 -3.80 -30.45 1.58
N LYS A 451 -3.54 -30.87 2.82
CA LYS A 451 -2.21 -30.83 3.42
C LYS A 451 -1.33 -31.97 2.92
N PRO A 452 -0.03 -31.72 2.68
CA PRO A 452 0.90 -32.78 2.30
C PRO A 452 1.15 -33.78 3.46
N ASP A 453 1.02 -33.29 4.68
CA ASP A 453 1.14 -34.09 5.92
C ASP A 453 0.37 -33.36 7.06
N PRO A 454 0.00 -34.11 8.15
CA PRO A 454 -0.78 -33.53 9.25
C PRO A 454 -0.06 -32.42 10.04
N ALA A 455 1.27 -32.35 9.99
CA ALA A 455 2.05 -31.36 10.73
C ALA A 455 2.15 -30.03 9.96
N THR A 456 1.95 -30.06 8.63
CA THR A 456 1.97 -28.86 7.81
C THR A 456 0.72 -28.02 8.04
N ARG A 457 0.89 -26.73 8.29
CA ARG A 457 -0.22 -25.78 8.34
C ARG A 457 -0.59 -25.31 6.95
N TYR A 458 -1.85 -25.47 6.58
CA TYR A 458 -2.41 -24.91 5.35
C TYR A 458 -2.72 -23.43 5.51
N ALA A 459 -3.18 -23.04 6.70
CA ALA A 459 -3.45 -21.66 7.09
C ALA A 459 -2.71 -21.28 8.37
N ASP A 460 -2.21 -20.04 8.43
CA ASP A 460 -1.58 -19.46 9.62
C ASP A 460 -2.01 -18.01 9.76
N TYR A 461 -1.70 -17.36 10.89
CA TYR A 461 -2.05 -15.96 11.11
C TYR A 461 -0.85 -15.12 11.53
N VAL A 462 -0.93 -13.82 11.25
CA VAL A 462 0.08 -12.82 11.62
C VAL A 462 -0.58 -11.54 12.14
N VAL A 463 -0.10 -11.09 13.29
CA VAL A 463 -0.57 -9.88 13.97
C VAL A 463 0.62 -9.12 14.54
N SER A 464 0.44 -7.82 14.82
CA SER A 464 1.52 -6.95 15.29
C SER A 464 2.00 -7.23 16.72
N ASP A 465 1.16 -7.87 17.53
CA ASP A 465 1.46 -8.20 18.92
C ASP A 465 1.25 -9.69 19.17
N MET A 466 2.33 -10.45 19.11
CA MET A 466 2.36 -11.90 19.33
C MET A 466 2.88 -12.30 20.74
N GLY A 467 3.08 -11.32 21.66
CA GLY A 467 3.68 -11.55 22.99
C GLY A 467 5.18 -11.18 23.04
N ASN A 468 5.91 -11.57 24.07
CA ASN A 468 7.27 -11.08 24.36
C ASN A 468 8.35 -11.31 23.27
N ASP A 469 8.12 -12.19 22.27
CA ASP A 469 9.02 -12.43 21.12
C ASP A 469 8.38 -12.10 19.77
N SER A 470 7.36 -11.29 19.77
CA SER A 470 6.32 -11.15 18.73
C SER A 470 6.79 -10.70 17.36
N THR A 471 7.78 -9.82 17.29
CA THR A 471 8.18 -9.22 16.00
C THR A 471 8.99 -10.20 15.15
N VAL A 472 9.86 -10.99 15.77
CA VAL A 472 10.71 -11.97 15.08
C VAL A 472 9.86 -13.11 14.53
N ASP A 473 8.86 -13.60 15.29
CA ASP A 473 7.97 -14.68 14.86
C ASP A 473 7.04 -14.22 13.73
N ALA A 474 6.49 -13.00 13.80
CA ALA A 474 5.67 -12.44 12.74
C ALA A 474 6.44 -12.33 11.41
N PHE A 475 7.71 -11.89 11.44
CA PHE A 475 8.55 -11.83 10.25
C PHE A 475 8.88 -13.20 9.67
N ALA A 476 9.16 -14.18 10.52
CA ALA A 476 9.42 -15.55 10.11
C ALA A 476 8.19 -16.15 9.39
N LYS A 477 6.98 -15.92 9.92
CA LYS A 477 5.72 -16.36 9.31
C LYS A 477 5.47 -15.68 7.96
N ILE A 478 5.68 -14.36 7.87
CA ILE A 478 5.56 -13.59 6.61
C ILE A 478 6.56 -14.12 5.58
N LYS A 479 7.80 -14.35 5.98
CA LYS A 479 8.85 -14.88 5.10
C LYS A 479 8.48 -16.29 4.61
N ARG A 480 8.05 -17.17 5.52
CA ARG A 480 7.58 -18.51 5.16
C ARG A 480 6.43 -18.44 4.15
N PHE A 481 5.42 -17.62 4.39
CA PHE A 481 4.33 -17.45 3.45
C PHE A 481 4.79 -16.98 2.06
N LYS A 482 5.84 -16.14 1.98
CA LYS A 482 6.37 -15.68 0.69
C LYS A 482 7.18 -16.78 -0.03
N ASP A 483 8.09 -17.41 0.69
CA ASP A 483 9.20 -18.16 0.10
C ASP A 483 8.90 -19.68 0.03
N GLU A 484 8.01 -20.19 0.89
CA GLU A 484 7.68 -21.60 0.99
C GLU A 484 6.32 -21.94 0.36
N PRO A 485 6.07 -23.19 -0.04
CA PRO A 485 4.78 -23.63 -0.59
C PRO A 485 3.61 -23.48 0.40
N TYR A 486 3.88 -23.57 1.69
CA TYR A 486 2.92 -23.47 2.79
C TYR A 486 3.40 -22.50 3.87
N PRO A 487 2.45 -21.81 4.53
CA PRO A 487 0.99 -21.89 4.39
C PRO A 487 0.50 -21.33 3.05
N LYS A 488 -0.66 -21.81 2.58
CA LYS A 488 -1.35 -21.26 1.42
C LYS A 488 -2.21 -20.06 1.77
N ILE A 489 -2.72 -20.01 3.00
CA ILE A 489 -3.58 -18.95 3.50
C ILE A 489 -2.89 -18.24 4.67
N LEU A 490 -2.79 -16.92 4.62
CA LEU A 490 -2.28 -16.12 5.73
C LEU A 490 -3.34 -15.11 6.17
N VAL A 491 -3.80 -15.27 7.40
CA VAL A 491 -4.78 -14.36 8.01
C VAL A 491 -4.05 -13.23 8.72
N SER A 492 -4.41 -11.99 8.47
CA SER A 492 -3.68 -10.82 8.96
C SER A 492 -4.58 -9.77 9.60
N VAL A 493 -4.05 -9.15 10.65
CA VAL A 493 -4.61 -7.91 11.22
C VAL A 493 -3.57 -6.80 11.11
N ASN A 494 -3.82 -5.84 10.23
CA ASN A 494 -3.00 -4.63 9.99
C ASN A 494 -1.53 -4.87 9.56
N MET A 495 -1.01 -6.11 9.54
CA MET A 495 0.39 -6.39 9.22
C MET A 495 0.66 -6.42 7.72
N LEU A 496 -0.29 -6.93 6.93
CA LEU A 496 -0.16 -7.08 5.49
C LEU A 496 -0.85 -5.96 4.69
N ASP A 497 -1.50 -5.01 5.37
CA ASP A 497 -2.23 -3.92 4.72
C ASP A 497 -1.28 -2.97 3.97
N THR A 498 -0.07 -2.76 4.49
CA THR A 498 0.95 -1.88 3.90
C THR A 498 2.32 -2.56 3.81
N GLY A 499 3.09 -2.25 2.76
CA GLY A 499 4.49 -2.65 2.63
C GLY A 499 4.77 -4.13 2.40
N PHE A 500 3.76 -4.97 2.36
CA PHE A 500 3.92 -6.40 2.08
C PHE A 500 3.98 -6.66 0.57
N ASP A 501 5.01 -7.36 0.14
CA ASP A 501 5.24 -7.75 -1.25
C ASP A 501 5.26 -9.27 -1.41
N ALA A 502 4.17 -9.82 -1.98
CA ALA A 502 4.06 -11.20 -2.40
C ALA A 502 3.29 -11.29 -3.72
N PRO A 503 3.99 -11.28 -4.86
CA PRO A 503 3.36 -11.33 -6.19
C PRO A 503 2.47 -12.55 -6.41
N GLU A 504 2.76 -13.67 -5.75
CA GLU A 504 2.01 -14.93 -5.85
C GLU A 504 0.65 -14.93 -5.14
N VAL A 505 0.27 -13.85 -4.48
CA VAL A 505 -1.07 -13.71 -3.89
C VAL A 505 -2.10 -13.55 -4.99
N VAL A 506 -2.98 -14.52 -5.11
CA VAL A 506 -4.03 -14.58 -6.17
C VAL A 506 -5.43 -14.45 -5.60
N ASN A 507 -5.62 -14.53 -4.28
CA ASN A 507 -6.90 -14.34 -3.63
C ASN A 507 -6.78 -13.41 -2.42
N LEU A 508 -7.75 -12.52 -2.27
CA LEU A 508 -7.92 -11.65 -1.12
C LEU A 508 -9.29 -11.91 -0.50
N VAL A 509 -9.34 -12.19 0.78
CA VAL A 509 -10.59 -12.43 1.51
C VAL A 509 -10.85 -11.25 2.45
N MET A 510 -11.92 -10.52 2.18
CA MET A 510 -12.36 -9.39 2.99
C MET A 510 -13.27 -9.90 4.10
N ALA A 511 -12.70 -10.32 5.23
CA ALA A 511 -13.41 -10.66 6.46
C ALA A 511 -13.49 -9.47 7.42
N ARG A 512 -12.97 -8.31 6.98
CA ARG A 512 -12.96 -7.04 7.71
C ARG A 512 -13.66 -5.95 6.92
N PHE A 513 -14.72 -5.38 7.53
CA PHE A 513 -15.32 -4.17 7.01
C PHE A 513 -14.48 -2.94 7.38
N THR A 514 -14.31 -2.02 6.46
CA THR A 514 -13.63 -0.75 6.69
C THR A 514 -14.32 0.40 5.98
N LYS A 515 -14.54 1.51 6.69
CA LYS A 515 -15.02 2.78 6.13
C LYS A 515 -13.87 3.59 5.51
N SER A 516 -12.62 3.20 5.78
CA SER A 516 -11.43 3.88 5.24
C SER A 516 -11.15 3.44 3.81
N SER A 517 -11.35 4.34 2.85
CA SER A 517 -11.00 4.09 1.45
C SER A 517 -9.51 3.85 1.25
N ILE A 518 -8.65 4.49 2.06
CA ILE A 518 -7.20 4.27 2.05
C ILE A 518 -6.88 2.82 2.39
N LEU A 519 -7.42 2.34 3.51
CA LEU A 519 -7.19 0.98 3.96
C LEU A 519 -7.74 -0.04 2.96
N TYR A 520 -8.93 0.20 2.42
CA TYR A 520 -9.52 -0.62 1.38
C TYR A 520 -8.63 -0.73 0.14
N GLN A 521 -8.16 0.40 -0.39
CA GLN A 521 -7.26 0.41 -1.56
C GLN A 521 -5.91 -0.26 -1.26
N GLN A 522 -5.38 -0.13 -0.05
CA GLN A 522 -4.16 -0.80 0.37
C GLN A 522 -4.33 -2.32 0.42
N MET A 523 -5.45 -2.81 0.99
CA MET A 523 -5.79 -4.24 1.01
C MET A 523 -5.94 -4.77 -0.43
N ARG A 524 -6.75 -4.11 -1.28
CA ARG A 524 -6.93 -4.46 -2.69
C ARG A 524 -5.61 -4.52 -3.44
N GLY A 525 -4.73 -3.55 -3.20
CA GLY A 525 -3.42 -3.47 -3.82
C GLY A 525 -2.47 -4.66 -3.54
N ARG A 526 -2.79 -5.54 -2.58
CA ARG A 526 -1.97 -6.74 -2.31
C ARG A 526 -2.10 -7.80 -3.40
N GLY A 527 -3.23 -7.84 -4.10
CA GLY A 527 -3.47 -8.78 -5.17
C GLY A 527 -2.98 -8.32 -6.56
N THR A 528 -2.73 -7.03 -6.77
CA THR A 528 -2.55 -6.45 -8.11
C THR A 528 -1.23 -6.81 -8.81
N ARG A 529 -0.23 -7.33 -8.12
CA ARG A 529 1.09 -7.60 -8.70
C ARG A 529 1.09 -8.76 -9.66
N ARG A 530 1.86 -8.62 -10.72
CA ARG A 530 2.12 -9.71 -11.67
C ARG A 530 3.00 -10.79 -11.05
N ALA A 531 2.72 -12.03 -11.43
CA ALA A 531 3.56 -13.20 -11.13
C ALA A 531 3.55 -14.11 -12.35
N ASP A 532 4.34 -13.77 -13.36
CA ASP A 532 4.33 -14.45 -14.66
C ASP A 532 4.74 -15.93 -14.54
N HIS A 533 5.55 -16.28 -13.55
CA HIS A 533 6.00 -17.63 -13.27
C HIS A 533 4.87 -18.58 -12.79
N ILE A 534 3.75 -18.04 -12.30
CA ILE A 534 2.53 -18.78 -11.95
C ILE A 534 1.36 -18.45 -12.88
N PHE A 535 1.61 -17.80 -14.01
CA PHE A 535 0.59 -17.35 -14.97
C PHE A 535 -0.54 -16.52 -14.34
N LYS A 536 -0.20 -15.71 -13.33
CA LYS A 536 -1.17 -14.83 -12.69
C LYS A 536 -1.60 -13.73 -13.64
N ASN A 537 -2.82 -13.85 -14.14
CA ASN A 537 -3.47 -12.92 -15.06
C ASN A 537 -4.53 -12.03 -14.40
N SER A 538 -5.02 -12.46 -13.24
CA SER A 538 -5.97 -11.73 -12.41
C SER A 538 -5.83 -12.19 -10.96
N PHE A 539 -6.58 -11.57 -10.08
CA PHE A 539 -6.79 -12.09 -8.73
C PHE A 539 -8.28 -11.98 -8.36
N THR A 540 -8.71 -12.77 -7.39
CA THR A 540 -10.09 -12.74 -6.91
C THR A 540 -10.15 -12.10 -5.53
N MET A 541 -11.07 -11.16 -5.38
CA MET A 541 -11.39 -10.51 -4.11
C MET A 541 -12.73 -11.07 -3.61
N PHE A 542 -12.69 -11.79 -2.52
CA PHE A 542 -13.86 -12.37 -1.85
C PHE A 542 -14.38 -11.39 -0.82
N ASP A 543 -15.56 -10.83 -1.07
CA ASP A 543 -16.19 -9.87 -0.17
C ASP A 543 -17.26 -10.53 0.68
N PHE A 544 -16.92 -10.80 1.94
CA PHE A 544 -17.83 -11.37 2.94
C PHE A 544 -18.44 -10.32 3.87
N VAL A 545 -18.15 -9.05 3.64
CA VAL A 545 -18.59 -7.97 4.55
C VAL A 545 -19.30 -6.82 3.82
N GLY A 546 -19.38 -6.86 2.49
CA GLY A 546 -19.99 -5.79 1.68
C GLY A 546 -19.14 -4.54 1.58
N VAL A 547 -17.82 -4.67 1.76
CA VAL A 547 -16.88 -3.52 1.70
C VAL A 547 -16.71 -2.99 0.28
N THR A 548 -16.84 -3.84 -0.74
CA THR A 548 -16.77 -3.43 -2.15
C THR A 548 -17.94 -2.54 -2.53
N ASP A 549 -19.16 -2.88 -2.12
CA ASP A 549 -20.35 -2.05 -2.35
C ASP A 549 -20.26 -0.71 -1.62
N TYR A 550 -19.78 -0.73 -0.38
CA TYR A 550 -19.57 0.51 0.40
C TYR A 550 -18.63 1.50 -0.29
N HIS A 551 -17.58 1.00 -0.95
CA HIS A 551 -16.61 1.83 -1.67
C HIS A 551 -16.94 2.02 -3.15
N GLY A 552 -18.08 1.51 -3.64
CA GLY A 552 -18.48 1.64 -5.04
C GLY A 552 -17.51 0.97 -6.02
N ASP A 553 -16.92 -0.18 -5.62
CA ASP A 553 -15.95 -0.91 -6.45
C ASP A 553 -16.68 -1.97 -7.29
N ASP A 554 -16.74 -1.73 -8.60
CA ASP A 554 -17.46 -2.54 -9.58
C ASP A 554 -16.51 -3.27 -10.57
N GLU A 555 -15.44 -3.89 -10.10
CA GLU A 555 -14.47 -4.68 -10.94
C GLU A 555 -13.74 -3.86 -12.05
N GLY A 556 -14.20 -2.65 -12.35
CA GLY A 556 -13.64 -1.78 -13.38
C GLY A 556 -12.44 -0.96 -12.95
N GLY A 557 -12.00 -1.10 -11.71
CA GLY A 557 -10.93 -0.25 -11.18
C GLY A 557 -11.33 1.21 -11.22
N GLY A 558 -12.58 1.52 -10.81
CA GLY A 558 -13.08 2.88 -10.81
C GLY A 558 -11.99 3.82 -10.33
N GLU A 559 -11.72 4.87 -11.08
CA GLU A 559 -10.74 5.88 -10.70
C GLU A 559 -11.00 6.21 -9.23
N GLY A 560 -10.10 5.78 -8.36
CA GLY A 560 -10.13 6.22 -6.99
C GLY A 560 -10.04 7.73 -7.05
N GLY A 561 -11.17 8.41 -7.01
CA GLY A 561 -11.22 9.83 -6.77
C GLY A 561 -10.42 10.09 -5.51
N PHE A 562 -9.97 11.32 -5.32
CA PHE A 562 -9.29 11.71 -4.09
C PHE A 562 -10.02 11.11 -2.89
N VAL A 563 -9.28 10.41 -2.05
CA VAL A 563 -9.86 9.86 -0.82
C VAL A 563 -10.24 11.04 0.07
N VAL A 564 -11.53 11.24 0.24
CA VAL A 564 -12.04 12.27 1.15
C VAL A 564 -11.75 11.79 2.58
N ALA A 565 -10.88 12.48 3.28
CA ALA A 565 -10.57 12.19 4.67
C ALA A 565 -11.76 12.65 5.53
N LYS A 566 -12.63 11.69 5.88
CA LYS A 566 -13.66 11.96 6.91
C LYS A 566 -12.97 12.09 8.28
N PRO A 567 -13.36 13.04 9.14
CA PRO A 567 -12.82 13.13 10.48
C PRO A 567 -13.09 11.81 11.20
N ALA A 568 -12.10 11.31 11.90
CA ALA A 568 -12.29 10.23 12.86
C ALA A 568 -13.17 10.79 13.98
N LYS A 569 -14.48 10.67 13.84
CA LYS A 569 -15.36 10.75 15.00
C LYS A 569 -14.98 9.58 15.88
N ASP A 570 -14.47 9.93 17.05
CA ASP A 570 -14.16 9.08 18.18
C ASP A 570 -13.54 7.72 17.81
N ARG A 571 -12.23 7.60 18.02
CA ARG A 571 -11.66 6.28 18.24
C ARG A 571 -12.41 5.73 19.45
N PRO A 572 -13.12 4.62 19.35
CA PRO A 572 -13.63 3.98 20.53
C PRO A 572 -12.43 3.73 21.44
N SER A 573 -12.51 4.24 22.67
CA SER A 573 -11.67 3.81 23.76
C SER A 573 -11.58 2.29 23.72
N GLN A 574 -10.46 1.73 24.04
CA GLN A 574 -10.05 0.32 24.04
C GLN A 574 -11.15 -0.71 23.75
N PRO A 575 -10.89 -1.78 22.99
CA PRO A 575 -11.91 -2.73 22.61
C PRO A 575 -12.63 -3.24 23.88
N ARG A 576 -13.90 -2.93 23.98
CA ARG A 576 -14.77 -3.54 24.97
C ARG A 576 -14.71 -5.07 24.77
N LYS A 577 -14.93 -5.82 25.83
CA LYS A 577 -14.97 -7.27 25.81
C LYS A 577 -15.79 -7.75 24.58
N LEU A 578 -15.25 -8.69 23.83
CA LEU A 578 -15.89 -9.24 22.67
C LEU A 578 -17.13 -10.04 23.11
N LEU A 579 -18.31 -9.66 22.67
CA LEU A 579 -19.56 -10.37 22.93
C LEU A 579 -19.77 -11.46 21.89
N MET A 580 -20.12 -12.67 22.32
CA MET A 580 -20.46 -13.77 21.43
C MET A 580 -21.97 -13.79 21.20
N LEU A 581 -22.36 -13.71 19.93
CA LEU A 581 -23.74 -13.89 19.47
C LEU A 581 -23.83 -15.24 18.76
N ASP A 582 -24.69 -16.12 19.27
CA ASP A 582 -25.01 -17.40 18.63
C ASP A 582 -26.34 -17.28 17.88
N ILE A 583 -26.31 -16.50 16.79
CA ILE A 583 -27.51 -16.18 16.01
C ILE A 583 -27.41 -16.83 14.64
N ASN A 584 -28.26 -17.82 14.41
CA ASN A 584 -28.33 -18.58 13.16
C ASN A 584 -28.92 -17.79 11.98
N ASP A 585 -29.67 -16.72 12.23
CA ASP A 585 -30.41 -15.95 11.20
C ASP A 585 -29.54 -15.05 10.31
N HIS A 586 -28.24 -14.93 10.61
CA HIS A 586 -27.27 -14.20 9.78
C HIS A 586 -26.66 -15.03 8.66
N ILE A 587 -27.02 -16.30 8.58
CA ILE A 587 -26.60 -17.24 7.53
C ILE A 587 -27.80 -17.49 6.61
N ASP A 588 -27.56 -17.47 5.29
CA ASP A 588 -28.59 -17.83 4.32
C ASP A 588 -29.11 -19.26 4.62
N PRO A 589 -30.42 -19.44 4.89
CA PRO A 589 -31.00 -20.75 5.18
C PRO A 589 -30.78 -21.76 4.05
N ALA A 590 -30.73 -21.31 2.79
CA ALA A 590 -30.46 -22.15 1.63
C ALA A 590 -29.04 -22.75 1.65
N SER A 591 -28.10 -22.14 2.37
CA SER A 591 -26.74 -22.64 2.50
C SER A 591 -26.58 -23.76 3.53
N ARG A 592 -27.62 -24.02 4.35
CA ARG A 592 -27.57 -25.04 5.40
C ARG A 592 -27.79 -26.47 4.87
N ASP A 593 -28.37 -26.60 3.69
CA ASP A 593 -28.88 -27.89 3.21
C ASP A 593 -27.84 -28.79 2.54
N TRP A 594 -26.64 -28.31 2.27
CA TRP A 594 -25.75 -29.08 1.41
C TRP A 594 -24.42 -29.55 2.01
N VAL A 595 -24.29 -29.54 3.31
CA VAL A 595 -23.15 -30.21 3.94
C VAL A 595 -23.66 -31.21 5.00
N THR A 596 -24.36 -32.23 4.57
CA THR A 596 -24.32 -33.50 5.29
C THR A 596 -23.12 -34.28 4.73
N VAL A 597 -22.13 -34.52 5.56
CA VAL A 597 -21.06 -35.48 5.27
C VAL A 597 -21.47 -36.84 5.75
N ASP A 598 -21.12 -37.88 5.00
CA ASP A 598 -21.26 -39.26 5.47
C ASP A 598 -20.29 -39.57 6.63
N ALA A 599 -20.40 -40.75 7.23
CA ALA A 599 -19.52 -41.17 8.33
C ALA A 599 -18.04 -41.22 7.97
N ALA A 600 -17.67 -41.13 6.69
CA ALA A 600 -16.31 -41.08 6.17
C ALA A 600 -15.86 -39.63 5.82
N GLY A 601 -16.73 -38.63 6.04
CA GLY A 601 -16.41 -37.23 5.77
C GLY A 601 -16.68 -36.78 4.33
N ASN A 602 -17.37 -37.58 3.51
CA ASN A 602 -17.70 -37.22 2.13
C ASN A 602 -19.01 -36.43 2.05
N PRO A 603 -19.12 -35.36 1.24
CA PRO A 603 -20.37 -34.62 1.06
C PRO A 603 -21.46 -35.53 0.47
N VAL A 604 -22.63 -35.58 1.10
CA VAL A 604 -23.74 -36.48 0.71
C VAL A 604 -24.66 -35.88 -0.35
N ARG A 605 -24.52 -34.61 -0.68
CA ARG A 605 -25.21 -33.94 -1.80
C ARG A 605 -24.20 -33.19 -2.64
N SER A 606 -23.97 -33.66 -3.87
CA SER A 606 -23.37 -32.89 -4.96
C SER A 606 -24.46 -32.58 -6.00
N THR A 607 -24.44 -31.38 -6.57
CA THR A 607 -25.22 -31.08 -7.77
C THR A 607 -24.71 -31.98 -8.93
N GLU A 608 -25.52 -32.19 -9.96
CA GLU A 608 -25.07 -32.95 -11.16
C GLU A 608 -23.81 -32.35 -11.77
N ALA A 609 -23.69 -31.02 -11.77
CA ALA A 609 -22.50 -30.29 -12.22
C ALA A 609 -21.26 -30.62 -11.40
N GLU A 610 -21.37 -30.67 -10.08
CA GLU A 610 -20.27 -31.01 -9.16
C GLU A 610 -19.84 -32.46 -9.36
N ALA A 611 -20.77 -33.38 -9.51
CA ALA A 611 -20.48 -34.78 -9.75
C ALA A 611 -19.79 -34.96 -11.11
N ARG A 612 -20.19 -34.22 -12.13
CA ARG A 612 -19.57 -34.22 -13.45
C ARG A 612 -18.16 -33.61 -13.38
N GLY A 613 -18.00 -32.44 -12.72
CA GLY A 613 -16.71 -31.81 -12.54
C GLY A 613 -15.71 -32.67 -11.76
N ALA A 614 -16.16 -33.38 -10.74
CA ALA A 614 -15.35 -34.34 -9.99
C ALA A 614 -14.91 -35.51 -10.88
N LYS A 615 -15.80 -36.08 -11.68
CA LYS A 615 -15.47 -37.18 -12.62
C LYS A 615 -14.46 -36.73 -13.68
N LEU A 616 -14.64 -35.54 -14.25
CA LEU A 616 -13.70 -34.98 -15.24
C LEU A 616 -12.33 -34.71 -14.62
N SER A 617 -12.31 -34.19 -13.38
CA SER A 617 -11.05 -33.96 -12.66
C SER A 617 -10.29 -35.27 -12.37
N ILE A 618 -10.97 -36.35 -12.00
CA ILE A 618 -10.34 -37.67 -11.79
C ILE A 618 -9.71 -38.17 -13.08
N LYS A 619 -10.40 -38.05 -14.21
CA LYS A 619 -9.87 -38.41 -15.53
C LYS A 619 -8.67 -37.55 -15.92
N PHE A 620 -8.75 -36.25 -15.62
CA PHE A 620 -7.67 -35.30 -15.87
C PHE A 620 -6.41 -35.65 -15.06
N GLU A 621 -6.55 -35.96 -13.78
CA GLU A 621 -5.43 -36.39 -12.92
C GLU A 621 -4.81 -37.72 -13.40
N ALA A 622 -5.63 -38.69 -13.83
CA ALA A 622 -5.14 -39.93 -14.41
C ALA A 622 -4.30 -39.66 -15.68
N TRP A 623 -4.83 -38.80 -16.58
CA TRP A 623 -4.11 -38.39 -17.79
C TRP A 623 -2.80 -37.65 -17.46
N LEU A 624 -2.78 -36.76 -16.43
CA LEU A 624 -1.56 -36.11 -15.97
C LEU A 624 -0.52 -37.11 -15.46
N ALA A 625 -0.96 -38.16 -14.77
CA ALA A 625 -0.07 -39.20 -14.22
C ALA A 625 0.56 -40.06 -15.33
N GLU A 626 -0.10 -40.24 -16.45
CA GLU A 626 0.38 -41.03 -17.58
C GLU A 626 1.33 -40.25 -18.51
N ASN A 627 1.41 -38.92 -18.34
CA ASN A 627 2.21 -38.04 -19.19
C ASN A 627 3.25 -37.29 -18.36
N SER A 628 4.40 -37.02 -18.97
CA SER A 628 5.47 -36.27 -18.34
C SER A 628 5.44 -34.81 -18.83
N PHE A 629 5.14 -33.90 -17.92
CA PHE A 629 5.10 -32.47 -18.20
C PHE A 629 6.12 -31.73 -17.34
N HIS A 630 6.82 -30.75 -17.92
CA HIS A 630 7.68 -29.87 -17.12
C HIS A 630 6.86 -28.80 -16.36
N SER A 631 7.51 -28.10 -15.44
CA SER A 631 6.84 -27.21 -14.48
C SER A 631 5.94 -26.14 -15.12
N ASP A 632 6.34 -25.59 -16.25
CA ASP A 632 5.54 -24.54 -16.95
C ASP A 632 4.31 -25.11 -17.66
N GLN A 633 4.44 -26.31 -18.22
CA GLN A 633 3.31 -27.04 -18.78
C GLN A 633 2.32 -27.45 -17.70
N MET A 634 2.80 -28.00 -16.57
CA MET A 634 1.96 -28.34 -15.41
C MET A 634 1.15 -27.18 -14.89
N ARG A 635 1.73 -25.98 -14.82
CA ARG A 635 1.01 -24.77 -14.39
C ARG A 635 -0.15 -24.43 -15.33
N LEU A 636 0.07 -24.48 -16.63
CA LEU A 636 -0.97 -24.20 -17.61
C LEU A 636 -2.05 -25.29 -17.58
N LEU A 637 -1.66 -26.55 -17.43
CA LEU A 637 -2.59 -27.68 -17.30
C LEU A 637 -3.46 -27.58 -16.03
N ARG A 638 -2.92 -27.12 -14.92
CA ARG A 638 -3.73 -26.85 -13.71
C ARG A 638 -4.75 -25.74 -13.89
N MET A 639 -4.46 -24.73 -14.70
CA MET A 639 -5.44 -23.70 -15.07
C MET A 639 -6.54 -24.30 -15.96
N ILE A 640 -6.19 -25.19 -16.89
CA ILE A 640 -7.15 -25.93 -17.72
C ILE A 640 -8.07 -26.78 -16.83
N GLU A 641 -7.52 -27.53 -15.89
CA GLU A 641 -8.30 -28.33 -14.94
C GLU A 641 -9.33 -27.51 -14.18
N GLN A 642 -8.92 -26.33 -13.70
CA GLN A 642 -9.82 -25.42 -12.99
C GLN A 642 -10.97 -24.93 -13.87
N GLN A 643 -10.69 -24.59 -15.12
CA GLN A 643 -11.73 -24.20 -16.07
C GLN A 643 -12.69 -25.36 -16.37
N ILE A 644 -12.16 -26.57 -16.53
CA ILE A 644 -12.98 -27.77 -16.71
C ILE A 644 -13.93 -27.96 -15.50
N LYS A 645 -13.42 -27.79 -14.28
CA LYS A 645 -14.27 -27.87 -13.07
C LYS A 645 -15.32 -26.77 -13.02
N ALA A 646 -14.96 -25.53 -13.38
CA ALA A 646 -15.86 -24.40 -13.31
C ALA A 646 -16.98 -24.45 -14.36
N ASP A 647 -16.68 -25.02 -15.54
CA ASP A 647 -17.61 -25.09 -16.69
C ASP A 647 -18.10 -26.52 -16.94
N ALA A 648 -18.13 -27.38 -15.93
CA ALA A 648 -18.41 -28.82 -16.09
C ALA A 648 -19.73 -29.16 -16.80
N ASP A 649 -20.73 -28.29 -16.73
CA ASP A 649 -22.02 -28.47 -17.41
C ASP A 649 -21.94 -28.09 -18.89
N ASP A 650 -21.11 -27.11 -19.24
CA ASP A 650 -21.09 -26.53 -20.59
C ASP A 650 -19.87 -26.98 -21.41
N ILE A 651 -18.94 -27.71 -20.80
CA ILE A 651 -17.70 -28.13 -21.45
C ILE A 651 -17.81 -29.59 -21.90
N ALA A 652 -17.82 -29.80 -23.20
CA ALA A 652 -17.77 -31.13 -23.82
C ALA A 652 -16.34 -31.50 -24.27
N GLU A 653 -15.57 -30.52 -24.71
CA GLU A 653 -14.20 -30.67 -25.18
C GLU A 653 -13.40 -29.41 -24.85
N TRP A 654 -12.05 -29.55 -24.72
CA TRP A 654 -11.15 -28.42 -24.63
C TRP A 654 -10.72 -27.98 -26.03
N GLU A 655 -10.83 -26.68 -26.34
CA GLU A 655 -10.52 -26.13 -27.66
C GLU A 655 -9.49 -24.99 -27.56
N ASP A 656 -8.74 -24.73 -28.60
CA ASP A 656 -7.67 -23.74 -28.66
C ASP A 656 -8.18 -22.30 -28.44
N TRP A 657 -9.41 -22.00 -28.88
CA TRP A 657 -10.05 -20.69 -28.68
C TRP A 657 -10.21 -20.32 -27.21
N ARG A 658 -10.23 -21.28 -26.28
CA ARG A 658 -10.30 -21.01 -24.82
C ARG A 658 -9.07 -20.28 -24.32
N PHE A 659 -7.92 -20.48 -24.99
CA PHE A 659 -6.71 -19.72 -24.67
C PHE A 659 -6.77 -18.26 -25.14
N THR A 660 -7.71 -17.86 -25.95
CA THR A 660 -7.91 -16.45 -26.38
C THR A 660 -8.80 -15.68 -25.43
N ASN A 661 -9.45 -16.36 -24.49
CA ASN A 661 -10.35 -15.79 -23.49
C ASN A 661 -9.73 -15.77 -22.10
N PRO A 662 -10.21 -14.92 -21.16
CA PRO A 662 -9.84 -15.04 -19.74
C PRO A 662 -10.20 -16.44 -19.18
N PRO A 663 -9.35 -17.00 -18.32
CA PRO A 663 -8.14 -16.42 -17.72
C PRO A 663 -6.88 -16.45 -18.60
N PHE A 664 -6.86 -17.18 -19.68
CA PHE A 664 -5.64 -17.45 -20.47
C PHE A 664 -5.14 -16.24 -21.28
N SER A 665 -6.03 -15.41 -21.80
CA SER A 665 -5.67 -14.25 -22.61
C SER A 665 -4.75 -13.26 -21.89
N SER A 666 -4.90 -13.13 -20.58
CA SER A 666 -4.09 -12.22 -19.76
C SER A 666 -2.72 -12.76 -19.35
N VAL A 667 -2.42 -14.04 -19.59
CA VAL A 667 -1.08 -14.65 -19.38
C VAL A 667 -0.31 -14.91 -20.68
N GLY A 668 -0.69 -14.20 -21.73
CA GLY A 668 -0.07 -14.37 -23.06
C GLY A 668 -0.88 -15.26 -24.00
N GLY A 669 -2.04 -15.75 -23.56
CA GLY A 669 -3.05 -16.40 -24.37
C GLY A 669 -2.55 -17.58 -25.20
N ILE A 670 -3.11 -17.73 -26.40
CA ILE A 670 -2.77 -18.81 -27.35
C ILE A 670 -1.28 -18.82 -27.73
N GLN A 671 -0.65 -17.66 -27.81
CA GLN A 671 0.78 -17.60 -28.17
C GLN A 671 1.65 -18.21 -27.06
N ARG A 672 1.33 -17.93 -25.79
CA ARG A 672 2.04 -18.52 -24.64
C ARG A 672 1.77 -20.01 -24.54
N ALA A 673 0.53 -20.44 -24.76
CA ALA A 673 0.19 -21.86 -24.79
C ALA A 673 1.00 -22.59 -25.87
N ARG A 674 1.07 -22.06 -27.09
CA ARG A 674 1.89 -22.62 -28.18
C ARG A 674 3.37 -22.70 -27.82
N GLN A 675 3.94 -21.63 -27.25
CA GLN A 675 5.34 -21.66 -26.81
C GLN A 675 5.59 -22.73 -25.73
N THR A 676 4.67 -22.87 -24.78
CA THR A 676 4.80 -23.83 -23.67
C THR A 676 4.71 -25.28 -24.16
N PHE A 677 3.90 -25.57 -25.18
CA PHE A 677 3.72 -26.91 -25.66
C PHE A 677 4.49 -27.20 -26.98
N GLY A 678 5.45 -26.37 -27.39
CA GLY A 678 6.36 -26.66 -28.49
C GLY A 678 5.80 -26.32 -29.89
N GLY A 679 5.05 -25.20 -29.99
CA GLY A 679 4.45 -24.68 -31.21
C GLY A 679 2.96 -25.00 -31.35
N ALA A 680 2.38 -24.64 -32.48
CA ALA A 680 0.96 -24.92 -32.77
C ALA A 680 0.71 -26.43 -32.75
N ASP A 681 1.50 -27.20 -33.48
CA ASP A 681 1.37 -28.69 -33.58
C ASP A 681 1.53 -29.38 -32.21
N GLY A 682 2.33 -28.79 -31.29
CA GLY A 682 2.52 -29.31 -29.95
C GLY A 682 1.30 -29.06 -29.07
N LEU A 683 0.71 -27.85 -29.16
CA LEU A 683 -0.52 -27.50 -28.47
C LEU A 683 -1.69 -28.37 -28.99
N ASP A 684 -1.85 -28.53 -30.29
CA ASP A 684 -2.91 -29.32 -30.88
C ASP A 684 -2.84 -30.79 -30.45
N ARG A 685 -1.63 -31.37 -30.40
CA ARG A 685 -1.43 -32.73 -29.86
C ARG A 685 -1.79 -32.84 -28.39
N MET A 686 -1.45 -31.85 -27.60
CA MET A 686 -1.82 -31.80 -26.19
C MET A 686 -3.33 -31.76 -26.02
N ILE A 687 -4.01 -30.85 -26.73
CA ILE A 687 -5.48 -30.70 -26.71
C ILE A 687 -6.15 -32.03 -27.17
N ALA A 688 -5.72 -32.61 -28.25
CA ALA A 688 -6.27 -33.89 -28.74
C ALA A 688 -6.07 -35.03 -27.74
N SER A 689 -4.91 -35.10 -27.07
CA SER A 689 -4.63 -36.08 -26.04
C SER A 689 -5.51 -35.85 -24.79
N LEU A 690 -5.66 -34.61 -24.39
CA LEU A 690 -6.49 -34.20 -23.24
C LEU A 690 -7.98 -34.55 -23.51
N ASN A 691 -8.50 -34.17 -24.65
CA ASN A 691 -9.92 -34.42 -25.03
C ASN A 691 -10.23 -35.91 -25.03
N ARG A 692 -9.39 -36.73 -25.65
CA ARG A 692 -9.56 -38.18 -25.66
C ARG A 692 -9.58 -38.79 -24.26
N ALA A 693 -8.68 -38.34 -23.38
CA ALA A 693 -8.54 -38.91 -22.05
C ALA A 693 -9.64 -38.44 -21.09
N VAL A 694 -9.99 -37.16 -21.13
CA VAL A 694 -10.87 -36.53 -20.13
C VAL A 694 -12.33 -36.57 -20.59
N PHE A 695 -12.62 -36.17 -21.84
CA PHE A 695 -14.00 -36.08 -22.36
C PHE A 695 -14.46 -37.34 -23.06
N GLY A 696 -13.55 -38.14 -23.60
CA GLY A 696 -13.88 -39.38 -24.34
C GLY A 696 -14.44 -39.08 -25.71
N ASP A 697 -14.87 -40.14 -26.44
CA ASP A 697 -15.73 -39.95 -27.59
C ASP A 697 -17.10 -39.48 -27.08
N ALA A 698 -17.57 -38.34 -27.53
CA ALA A 698 -18.81 -37.74 -27.10
C ALA A 698 -19.95 -38.75 -27.24
N GLU A 699 -20.50 -39.24 -26.14
CA GLU A 699 -21.82 -39.87 -26.18
C GLU A 699 -22.78 -38.77 -26.66
N PRO A 700 -23.59 -39.00 -27.70
CA PRO A 700 -24.56 -38.04 -28.16
C PRO A 700 -25.49 -37.73 -26.96
N LEU A 701 -25.64 -36.48 -26.60
CA LEU A 701 -26.65 -36.01 -25.65
C LEU A 701 -27.99 -36.62 -26.11
N ASP A 702 -28.54 -37.51 -25.30
CA ASP A 702 -29.89 -38.03 -25.45
C ASP A 702 -30.85 -36.83 -25.28
N THR A 703 -31.10 -36.14 -26.39
CA THR A 703 -32.17 -35.17 -26.49
C THR A 703 -33.43 -36.01 -26.58
N GLY A 704 -34.05 -36.23 -25.39
CA GLY A 704 -35.35 -36.90 -25.30
C GLY A 704 -36.48 -36.10 -25.97
N GLU A 705 -36.37 -35.96 -27.28
CA GLU A 705 -37.52 -35.65 -28.14
C GLU A 705 -38.19 -36.96 -28.54
N THR A 706 -39.19 -37.37 -27.74
CA THR A 706 -40.16 -38.33 -28.14
C THR A 706 -40.87 -37.83 -29.40
N ALA A 707 -40.52 -38.44 -30.54
CA ALA A 707 -41.22 -38.26 -31.79
C ALA A 707 -42.70 -38.64 -31.61
N ALA A 708 -43.56 -37.63 -31.56
CA ALA A 708 -44.99 -37.80 -31.63
C ALA A 708 -45.35 -38.35 -33.02
N ALA A 709 -45.76 -39.58 -33.07
CA ALA A 709 -46.31 -40.22 -34.27
C ALA A 709 -47.53 -39.44 -34.76
N THR A 710 -47.42 -38.90 -35.95
CA THR A 710 -48.55 -38.32 -36.71
C THR A 710 -49.42 -39.45 -37.27
N PRO A 711 -50.70 -39.50 -37.00
CA PRO A 711 -51.56 -40.52 -37.65
C PRO A 711 -51.78 -40.13 -39.12
N GLN A 712 -51.48 -41.08 -40.01
CA GLN A 712 -51.92 -41.05 -41.40
C GLN A 712 -53.46 -41.02 -41.43
N ARG A 713 -54.02 -40.03 -42.13
CA ARG A 713 -55.35 -40.06 -42.62
C ARG A 713 -55.32 -40.61 -44.01
N GLU A 714 -55.92 -41.80 -44.22
CA GLU A 714 -56.44 -42.21 -45.47
C GLU A 714 -57.63 -41.34 -45.91
N HIS A 715 -57.56 -40.67 -46.96
CA HIS A 715 -58.39 -40.63 -48.14
C HIS A 715 -57.86 -39.63 -49.12
#